data_ea833c530cae387227e405e6f602ce72
#
_entry.id   ea833c530cae387227e405e6f602ce72
#
_cell.length_a   1.000
_cell.length_b   1.000
_cell.length_c   1.000
_cell.angle_alpha   90.00
_cell.angle_beta   90.00
_cell.angle_gamma   90.00
#
_symmetry.space_group_name_H-M   'P 1'
#
loop_
_entity.id
_entity.type
_entity.pdbx_description
1 polymer ?
#
loop_
_entity_poly.entity_id
_entity_poly.type
_entity_poly.pdbx_seq_one_letter_code
_entity_poly.pdbx_strand_id
1 'polypeptide(L)'
;MNNTKRRMDLVLLPIVLLAAFLNGYGIWNDQYANSYYTTAVGSMLSNFHNFFYASLDSAGSVTVDKPPVVFWIQTAFAYVFGLHGWSVILPQVLAGIGSVLLIYFMVKPTYGLAAARISALAMATVPVVAAVSRTNNIDSMLVFTLLLGSWFLFKGSKQGSTWRILVAFGLIGVAFNMKMLQAYMILPAFYLIYLLAFQAKWRRKIILLIGSTAVLAVVSLSWAVTVDSIPEDERPYIGSSETNSVMELAFGYNGLARLTGQQNTSGNAGMPNAIGQGNNRGNRGEMSAGNNQTDSGSLGAGQDVNAPYNGNSNASKGMNAMGGMNGPNGNFPNGQMPNDMEMPNGRNFGGGMGGMFGTGEKGPLRLFQTELSGQASWLLPVVLLGCIALFAGLRRRNITSKHKEALFWLAWLLPVAAFFSVAGFFHQYYLIMLAPPIAALTGAGFVAMWKSYRDRNGWQAWLLPVSVLLTTLFGWFIMQVYNDTIGAGWSISELIAGILITVILIVMLHRTHRWKQSFIIAGFMVMLIGPIYWAFTPITYGGNSMIPAAGPTGSNGMFGGAGMGMPMGNVAGDTEMPAMGGRGGMGNRNEEVDTVTLNYLKEHNTGETYLFATTDYNQAAPYIIDERAGVITLGGFSGSDPVYTTEELEQLVKSGQVKYFMVGGMGGRGGNSDISDWIKEHGTEIPTSEWKIGTDSGDTDNGDTGNRAGFGFGGQSTLYEVKL
;
A
#
# COMPACT_ATOMS: atom_id res chain seq x y z
N MET A 1 28.76 42.82 -4.77
CA MET A 1 28.04 41.53 -4.99
C MET A 1 29.08 40.47 -5.32
N ASN A 2 29.54 39.70 -4.32
CA ASN A 2 30.49 38.64 -4.53
C ASN A 2 29.81 37.46 -5.22
N ASN A 3 30.12 37.25 -6.48
CA ASN A 3 29.71 36.12 -7.30
C ASN A 3 30.48 34.86 -6.85
N THR A 4 30.19 34.32 -5.65
CA THR A 4 30.69 33.02 -5.24
C THR A 4 30.04 32.00 -6.16
N LYS A 5 30.75 31.55 -7.20
CA LYS A 5 30.38 30.36 -8.01
C LYS A 5 29.93 29.27 -7.03
N ARG A 6 28.65 28.94 -7.05
CA ARG A 6 28.07 27.83 -6.27
C ARG A 6 28.79 26.56 -6.71
N ARG A 7 29.81 26.15 -5.96
CA ARG A 7 30.46 24.85 -6.19
C ARG A 7 29.41 23.75 -5.96
N MET A 8 29.27 22.88 -6.95
CA MET A 8 28.43 21.68 -6.81
C MET A 8 28.93 20.86 -5.63
N ASP A 9 28.02 20.33 -4.84
CA ASP A 9 28.36 19.43 -3.74
C ASP A 9 28.62 18.02 -4.28
N LEU A 10 29.88 17.68 -4.44
CA LEU A 10 30.31 16.40 -5.01
C LEU A 10 29.81 15.19 -4.18
N VAL A 11 29.55 15.37 -2.87
CA VAL A 11 29.02 14.27 -2.03
C VAL A 11 27.53 14.01 -2.30
N LEU A 12 26.80 14.99 -2.83
CA LEU A 12 25.41 14.79 -3.21
C LEU A 12 25.28 13.84 -4.41
N LEU A 13 26.25 13.85 -5.33
CA LEU A 13 26.20 13.01 -6.54
C LEU A 13 26.07 11.52 -6.24
N PRO A 14 26.96 10.87 -5.42
CA PRO A 14 26.79 9.46 -5.08
C PRO A 14 25.50 9.16 -4.34
N ILE A 15 24.94 10.09 -3.55
CA ILE A 15 23.64 9.91 -2.89
C ILE A 15 22.51 9.87 -3.93
N VAL A 16 22.56 10.76 -4.92
CA VAL A 16 21.58 10.78 -6.02
C VAL A 16 21.71 9.55 -6.90
N LEU A 17 22.95 9.11 -7.19
CA LEU A 17 23.19 7.87 -7.94
C LEU A 17 22.68 6.64 -7.18
N LEU A 18 22.88 6.59 -5.86
CA LEU A 18 22.30 5.53 -5.01
C LEU A 18 20.77 5.53 -5.09
N ALA A 19 20.13 6.69 -4.97
CA ALA A 19 18.68 6.80 -5.12
C ALA A 19 18.20 6.38 -6.52
N ALA A 20 18.92 6.79 -7.57
CA ALA A 20 18.60 6.39 -8.95
C ALA A 20 18.74 4.86 -9.13
N PHE A 21 19.77 4.27 -8.55
CA PHE A 21 19.98 2.82 -8.58
C PHE A 21 18.88 2.08 -7.83
N LEU A 22 18.62 2.43 -6.57
CA LEU A 22 17.61 1.75 -5.74
C LEU A 22 16.19 1.87 -6.33
N ASN A 23 15.85 3.02 -6.90
CA ASN A 23 14.52 3.28 -7.45
C ASN A 23 14.35 2.79 -8.90
N GLY A 24 15.42 2.75 -9.70
CA GLY A 24 15.31 2.59 -11.15
C GLY A 24 15.97 1.33 -11.74
N TYR A 25 16.91 0.68 -11.03
CA TYR A 25 17.60 -0.48 -11.59
C TYR A 25 16.64 -1.67 -11.77
N GLY A 26 16.57 -2.22 -12.98
CA GLY A 26 15.77 -3.42 -13.27
C GLY A 26 14.26 -3.18 -13.42
N ILE A 27 13.77 -1.94 -13.49
CA ILE A 27 12.34 -1.66 -13.73
C ILE A 27 11.84 -2.15 -15.10
N TRP A 28 12.74 -2.38 -16.03
CA TRP A 28 12.45 -2.94 -17.36
C TRP A 28 12.10 -4.44 -17.35
N ASN A 29 12.32 -5.13 -16.20
CA ASN A 29 11.94 -6.53 -16.04
C ASN A 29 10.47 -6.70 -15.64
N ASP A 30 9.79 -5.63 -15.24
CA ASP A 30 8.37 -5.64 -14.90
C ASP A 30 7.56 -5.19 -16.13
N GLN A 31 6.94 -6.17 -16.80
CA GLN A 31 6.25 -5.96 -18.06
C GLN A 31 5.00 -5.09 -17.90
N TYR A 32 4.20 -5.37 -16.89
CA TYR A 32 2.90 -4.71 -16.68
C TYR A 32 2.90 -3.69 -15.52
N ALA A 33 3.92 -3.70 -14.68
CA ALA A 33 3.92 -2.91 -13.45
C ALA A 33 2.67 -3.21 -12.58
N ASN A 34 1.97 -2.20 -12.09
CA ASN A 34 0.61 -2.40 -11.56
C ASN A 34 -0.34 -2.50 -12.75
N SER A 35 -0.75 -3.72 -13.10
CA SER A 35 -1.55 -4.01 -14.30
C SER A 35 -2.84 -3.18 -14.34
N TYR A 36 -3.51 -2.96 -13.21
CA TYR A 36 -4.70 -2.13 -13.13
C TYR A 36 -4.47 -0.70 -13.63
N TYR A 37 -3.40 -0.06 -13.14
CA TYR A 37 -3.08 1.31 -13.56
C TYR A 37 -2.49 1.35 -14.98
N THR A 38 -1.76 0.32 -15.38
CA THR A 38 -1.20 0.25 -16.75
C THR A 38 -2.29 0.02 -17.78
N THR A 39 -3.32 -0.77 -17.46
CA THR A 39 -4.52 -0.93 -18.29
C THR A 39 -5.21 0.41 -18.52
N ALA A 40 -5.41 1.18 -17.44
CA ALA A 40 -5.97 2.53 -17.57
C ALA A 40 -5.11 3.45 -18.44
N VAL A 41 -3.77 3.44 -18.27
CA VAL A 41 -2.87 4.21 -19.13
C VAL A 41 -2.98 3.75 -20.60
N GLY A 42 -3.11 2.44 -20.84
CA GLY A 42 -3.37 1.88 -22.17
C GLY A 42 -4.66 2.42 -22.79
N SER A 43 -5.74 2.42 -22.04
CA SER A 43 -7.03 3.01 -22.41
C SER A 43 -6.93 4.52 -22.67
N MET A 44 -6.26 5.26 -21.80
CA MET A 44 -6.07 6.72 -21.89
C MET A 44 -5.28 7.16 -23.14
N LEU A 45 -4.48 6.28 -23.73
CA LEU A 45 -3.76 6.55 -24.98
C LEU A 45 -4.67 6.52 -26.21
N SER A 46 -5.88 5.97 -26.12
CA SER A 46 -6.77 5.78 -27.27
C SER A 46 -7.47 7.08 -27.70
N ASN A 47 -7.94 7.90 -26.76
CA ASN A 47 -8.67 9.13 -27.05
C ASN A 47 -8.63 10.10 -25.85
N PHE A 48 -9.09 11.36 -26.10
CA PHE A 48 -9.08 12.42 -25.09
C PHE A 48 -10.12 12.20 -23.98
N HIS A 49 -11.25 11.58 -24.25
CA HIS A 49 -12.27 11.24 -23.26
C HIS A 49 -11.66 10.32 -22.19
N ASN A 50 -11.08 9.19 -22.60
CA ASN A 50 -10.44 8.24 -21.72
C ASN A 50 -9.27 8.87 -20.94
N PHE A 51 -8.50 9.75 -21.59
CA PHE A 51 -7.42 10.51 -20.97
C PHE A 51 -7.94 11.43 -19.86
N PHE A 52 -8.99 12.21 -20.12
CA PHE A 52 -9.53 13.17 -19.17
C PHE A 52 -10.09 12.49 -17.90
N TYR A 53 -10.86 11.43 -18.10
CA TYR A 53 -11.51 10.71 -17.02
C TYR A 53 -10.62 9.68 -16.32
N ALA A 54 -9.43 9.38 -16.83
CA ALA A 54 -8.59 8.25 -16.41
C ALA A 54 -9.37 6.92 -16.48
N SER A 55 -9.97 6.66 -17.64
CA SER A 55 -10.81 5.49 -17.87
C SER A 55 -9.99 4.20 -17.84
N LEU A 56 -10.56 3.18 -17.20
CA LEU A 56 -9.92 1.87 -17.04
C LEU A 56 -9.92 1.08 -18.34
N ASP A 57 -10.98 1.19 -19.13
CA ASP A 57 -11.19 0.38 -20.33
C ASP A 57 -11.25 1.21 -21.62
N SER A 58 -11.18 0.53 -22.73
CA SER A 58 -11.14 1.18 -24.05
C SER A 58 -12.46 1.87 -24.43
N ALA A 59 -13.59 1.41 -23.84
CA ALA A 59 -14.90 2.04 -24.07
C ALA A 59 -15.06 3.36 -23.31
N GLY A 60 -14.22 3.59 -22.31
CA GLY A 60 -14.38 4.74 -21.43
C GLY A 60 -15.58 4.62 -20.51
N SER A 61 -15.97 3.39 -20.16
CA SER A 61 -17.19 3.12 -19.40
C SER A 61 -17.02 3.31 -17.89
N VAL A 62 -15.81 3.12 -17.37
CA VAL A 62 -15.51 3.24 -15.94
C VAL A 62 -14.16 3.91 -15.72
N THR A 63 -14.05 4.72 -14.68
CA THR A 63 -12.78 5.34 -14.27
C THR A 63 -11.98 4.42 -13.35
N VAL A 64 -10.68 4.71 -13.15
CA VAL A 64 -9.95 4.16 -12.01
C VAL A 64 -10.47 4.77 -10.70
N ASP A 65 -10.22 4.06 -9.58
CA ASP A 65 -10.62 4.45 -8.22
C ASP A 65 -9.79 5.60 -7.61
N LYS A 66 -9.05 6.33 -8.43
CA LYS A 66 -8.13 7.41 -8.03
C LYS A 66 -8.23 8.62 -8.95
N PRO A 67 -7.89 9.83 -8.48
CA PRO A 67 -7.86 11.03 -9.29
C PRO A 67 -6.80 10.98 -10.40
N PRO A 68 -6.97 11.73 -11.50
CA PRO A 68 -6.30 11.49 -12.77
C PRO A 68 -4.87 12.01 -12.90
N VAL A 69 -4.41 12.95 -12.05
CA VAL A 69 -3.18 13.73 -12.30
C VAL A 69 -1.94 12.85 -12.49
N VAL A 70 -1.79 11.77 -11.71
CA VAL A 70 -0.65 10.87 -11.86
C VAL A 70 -0.75 10.08 -13.16
N PHE A 71 -1.95 9.64 -13.52
CA PHE A 71 -2.21 8.88 -14.76
C PHE A 71 -2.01 9.74 -16.00
N TRP A 72 -2.38 11.03 -15.97
CA TRP A 72 -2.05 11.95 -17.05
C TRP A 72 -0.55 12.03 -17.31
N ILE A 73 0.26 12.06 -16.24
CA ILE A 73 1.71 12.10 -16.36
C ILE A 73 2.24 10.75 -16.88
N GLN A 74 1.75 9.62 -16.35
CA GLN A 74 2.13 8.28 -16.81
C GLN A 74 1.77 8.10 -18.30
N THR A 75 0.56 8.54 -18.71
CA THR A 75 0.12 8.50 -20.10
C THR A 75 0.99 9.36 -21.01
N ALA A 76 1.40 10.55 -20.56
CA ALA A 76 2.33 11.38 -21.33
C ALA A 76 3.69 10.69 -21.53
N PHE A 77 4.22 9.97 -20.53
CA PHE A 77 5.44 9.17 -20.67
C PHE A 77 5.22 7.98 -21.60
N ALA A 78 4.11 7.26 -21.44
CA ALA A 78 3.76 6.14 -22.31
C ALA A 78 3.53 6.60 -23.79
N TYR A 79 2.99 7.80 -24.00
CA TYR A 79 2.84 8.39 -25.34
C TYR A 79 4.21 8.64 -26.01
N VAL A 80 5.20 9.12 -25.25
CA VAL A 80 6.54 9.45 -25.77
C VAL A 80 7.42 8.20 -25.94
N PHE A 81 7.38 7.28 -24.98
CA PHE A 81 8.30 6.13 -24.90
C PHE A 81 7.67 4.79 -25.25
N GLY A 82 6.39 4.76 -25.62
CA GLY A 82 5.60 3.54 -25.78
C GLY A 82 5.01 3.06 -24.44
N LEU A 83 3.95 2.26 -24.49
CA LEU A 83 3.36 1.64 -23.31
C LEU A 83 4.17 0.39 -22.95
N HIS A 84 5.03 0.55 -21.96
CA HIS A 84 5.86 -0.48 -21.38
C HIS A 84 5.84 -0.30 -19.85
N GLY A 85 6.01 -1.36 -19.07
CA GLY A 85 6.06 -1.28 -17.61
C GLY A 85 7.07 -0.21 -17.14
N TRP A 86 8.29 -0.19 -17.70
CA TRP A 86 9.30 0.80 -17.34
C TRP A 86 8.91 2.25 -17.66
N SER A 87 8.16 2.49 -18.74
CA SER A 87 7.79 3.85 -19.14
C SER A 87 6.73 4.46 -18.22
N VAL A 88 5.79 3.67 -17.73
CA VAL A 88 4.80 4.10 -16.74
C VAL A 88 5.36 4.20 -15.32
N ILE A 89 6.45 3.46 -15.00
CA ILE A 89 7.17 3.55 -13.73
C ILE A 89 8.10 4.77 -13.69
N LEU A 90 8.67 5.18 -14.80
CA LEU A 90 9.73 6.21 -14.87
C LEU A 90 9.36 7.54 -14.17
N PRO A 91 8.12 8.07 -14.25
CA PRO A 91 7.72 9.25 -13.49
C PRO A 91 7.91 9.07 -11.97
N GLN A 92 7.63 7.87 -11.43
CA GLN A 92 7.76 7.56 -10.01
C GLN A 92 9.23 7.49 -9.58
N VAL A 93 10.10 6.91 -10.42
CA VAL A 93 11.56 6.92 -10.21
C VAL A 93 12.08 8.36 -10.12
N LEU A 94 11.70 9.20 -11.08
CA LEU A 94 12.11 10.61 -11.10
C LEU A 94 11.58 11.39 -9.89
N ALA A 95 10.35 11.11 -9.45
CA ALA A 95 9.76 11.70 -8.25
C ALA A 95 10.51 11.28 -6.98
N GLY A 96 10.91 10.00 -6.86
CA GLY A 96 11.72 9.50 -5.75
C GLY A 96 13.10 10.19 -5.68
N ILE A 97 13.81 10.28 -6.81
CA ILE A 97 15.09 11.01 -6.91
C ILE A 97 14.91 12.50 -6.60
N GLY A 98 13.85 13.11 -7.15
CA GLY A 98 13.49 14.51 -6.90
C GLY A 98 13.22 14.78 -5.43
N SER A 99 12.60 13.84 -4.72
CA SER A 99 12.34 13.92 -3.28
C SER A 99 13.64 13.96 -2.46
N VAL A 100 14.63 13.15 -2.82
CA VAL A 100 15.99 13.19 -2.20
C VAL A 100 16.64 14.56 -2.39
N LEU A 101 16.56 15.12 -3.60
CA LEU A 101 17.08 16.46 -3.89
C LEU A 101 16.33 17.56 -3.12
N LEU A 102 15.00 17.49 -3.05
CA LEU A 102 14.19 18.47 -2.31
C LEU A 102 14.52 18.46 -0.82
N ILE A 103 14.63 17.30 -0.19
CA ILE A 103 15.07 17.17 1.21
C ILE A 103 16.42 17.83 1.43
N TYR A 104 17.41 17.56 0.56
CA TYR A 104 18.73 18.21 0.64
C TYR A 104 18.62 19.73 0.59
N PHE A 105 17.89 20.28 -0.39
CA PHE A 105 17.75 21.72 -0.56
C PHE A 105 16.92 22.40 0.51
N MET A 106 15.99 21.68 1.16
CA MET A 106 15.19 22.21 2.27
C MET A 106 15.98 22.26 3.57
N VAL A 107 16.72 21.20 3.90
CA VAL A 107 17.47 21.09 5.17
C VAL A 107 18.74 21.96 5.17
N LYS A 108 19.43 22.07 4.03
CA LYS A 108 20.71 22.78 3.89
C LYS A 108 20.72 24.22 4.42
N PRO A 109 19.73 25.07 4.11
CA PRO A 109 19.74 26.48 4.52
C PRO A 109 19.64 26.70 6.04
N THR A 110 19.05 25.77 6.77
CA THR A 110 18.77 25.90 8.21
C THR A 110 19.76 25.13 9.08
N TYR A 111 20.09 23.91 8.67
CA TYR A 111 20.92 23.01 9.48
C TYR A 111 22.33 22.82 8.95
N GLY A 112 22.60 23.31 7.73
CA GLY A 112 23.91 23.25 7.10
C GLY A 112 24.14 22.00 6.25
N LEU A 113 25.34 21.94 5.68
CA LEU A 113 25.71 20.96 4.64
C LEU A 113 25.69 19.51 5.16
N ALA A 114 26.22 19.26 6.35
CA ALA A 114 26.30 17.93 6.92
C ALA A 114 24.89 17.34 7.17
N ALA A 115 23.99 18.14 7.77
CA ALA A 115 22.60 17.72 7.98
C ALA A 115 21.89 17.43 6.66
N ALA A 116 22.09 18.27 5.64
CA ALA A 116 21.47 18.08 4.33
C ALA A 116 21.90 16.78 3.65
N ARG A 117 23.21 16.44 3.72
CA ARG A 117 23.76 15.19 3.17
C ARG A 117 23.21 13.95 3.90
N ILE A 118 23.16 14.02 5.24
CA ILE A 118 22.60 12.96 6.09
C ILE A 118 21.12 12.77 5.78
N SER A 119 20.33 13.86 5.70
CA SER A 119 18.90 13.80 5.35
C SER A 119 18.67 13.23 3.94
N ALA A 120 19.47 13.65 2.95
CA ALA A 120 19.37 13.13 1.60
C ALA A 120 19.68 11.62 1.54
N LEU A 121 20.73 11.18 2.25
CA LEU A 121 21.10 9.77 2.33
C LEU A 121 20.03 8.96 3.07
N ALA A 122 19.52 9.48 4.19
CA ALA A 122 18.42 8.85 4.90
C ALA A 122 17.18 8.71 4.00
N MET A 123 16.79 9.76 3.22
CA MET A 123 15.65 9.69 2.29
C MET A 123 15.87 8.64 1.19
N ALA A 124 17.08 8.55 0.64
CA ALA A 124 17.45 7.60 -0.40
C ALA A 124 17.40 6.14 0.07
N THR A 125 17.58 5.91 1.38
CA THR A 125 17.68 4.57 1.97
C THR A 125 16.46 4.16 2.78
N VAL A 126 15.38 4.97 2.83
CA VAL A 126 14.12 4.51 3.42
C VAL A 126 13.51 3.42 2.54
N PRO A 127 13.32 2.19 3.06
CA PRO A 127 12.97 1.04 2.23
C PRO A 127 11.68 1.20 1.43
N VAL A 128 10.62 1.73 2.03
CA VAL A 128 9.35 1.94 1.34
C VAL A 128 9.45 2.94 0.19
N VAL A 129 10.40 3.89 0.22
CA VAL A 129 10.64 4.82 -0.90
C VAL A 129 11.14 4.06 -2.12
N ALA A 130 12.10 3.15 -1.94
CA ALA A 130 12.61 2.31 -3.01
C ALA A 130 11.50 1.38 -3.55
N ALA A 131 10.77 0.70 -2.67
CA ALA A 131 9.71 -0.22 -3.09
C ALA A 131 8.64 0.47 -3.93
N VAL A 132 8.14 1.63 -3.50
CA VAL A 132 7.06 2.36 -4.18
C VAL A 132 7.52 3.04 -5.46
N SER A 133 8.76 3.60 -5.47
CA SER A 133 9.28 4.31 -6.65
C SER A 133 9.57 3.37 -7.83
N ARG A 134 9.64 2.06 -7.60
CA ARG A 134 9.86 1.01 -8.62
C ARG A 134 8.57 0.48 -9.24
N THR A 135 7.45 1.08 -8.90
CA THR A 135 6.12 0.73 -9.42
C THR A 135 5.44 1.96 -9.97
N ASN A 136 4.37 1.80 -10.73
CA ASN A 136 3.55 2.92 -11.19
C ASN A 136 2.45 3.32 -10.19
N ASN A 137 2.57 2.91 -8.91
CA ASN A 137 1.71 3.44 -7.86
C ASN A 137 1.93 4.95 -7.68
N ILE A 138 0.88 5.64 -7.28
CA ILE A 138 0.79 7.11 -7.32
C ILE A 138 1.58 7.83 -6.21
N ASP A 139 2.06 7.10 -5.18
CA ASP A 139 2.51 7.65 -3.90
C ASP A 139 3.86 8.40 -3.97
N SER A 140 4.80 7.95 -4.83
CA SER A 140 6.08 8.66 -4.98
C SER A 140 5.89 10.07 -5.56
N MET A 141 4.99 10.23 -6.54
CA MET A 141 4.65 11.54 -7.09
C MET A 141 3.89 12.39 -6.09
N LEU A 142 2.99 11.79 -5.30
CA LEU A 142 2.32 12.47 -4.20
C LEU A 142 3.34 13.09 -3.24
N VAL A 143 4.27 12.28 -2.71
CA VAL A 143 5.31 12.74 -1.76
C VAL A 143 6.20 13.80 -2.38
N PHE A 144 6.62 13.64 -3.63
CA PHE A 144 7.40 14.66 -4.35
C PHE A 144 6.65 15.99 -4.45
N THR A 145 5.37 15.96 -4.80
CA THR A 145 4.52 17.16 -4.92
C THR A 145 4.31 17.85 -3.58
N LEU A 146 4.10 17.09 -2.49
CA LEU A 146 4.03 17.62 -1.12
C LEU A 146 5.35 18.29 -0.69
N LEU A 147 6.49 17.68 -1.02
CA LEU A 147 7.81 18.26 -0.76
C LEU A 147 8.06 19.52 -1.59
N LEU A 148 7.64 19.53 -2.84
CA LEU A 148 7.73 20.71 -3.71
C LEU A 148 6.89 21.86 -3.16
N GLY A 149 5.65 21.59 -2.72
CA GLY A 149 4.80 22.54 -2.03
C GLY A 149 5.45 23.09 -0.75
N SER A 150 6.05 22.19 0.05
CA SER A 150 6.79 22.56 1.26
C SER A 150 8.00 23.48 0.98
N TRP A 151 8.72 23.18 -0.08
CA TRP A 151 9.86 24.02 -0.52
C TRP A 151 9.40 25.45 -0.93
N PHE A 152 8.29 25.56 -1.68
CA PHE A 152 7.68 26.85 -2.00
C PHE A 152 7.22 27.58 -0.74
N LEU A 153 6.60 26.89 0.21
CA LEU A 153 6.15 27.46 1.49
C LEU A 153 7.32 28.00 2.31
N PHE A 154 8.41 27.25 2.44
CA PHE A 154 9.62 27.71 3.14
C PHE A 154 10.23 28.96 2.49
N LYS A 155 10.38 28.95 1.16
CA LYS A 155 10.88 30.10 0.42
C LYS A 155 9.93 31.30 0.50
N GLY A 156 8.63 31.06 0.35
CA GLY A 156 7.60 32.10 0.43
C GLY A 156 7.56 32.75 1.81
N SER A 157 7.57 31.94 2.87
CA SER A 157 7.58 32.42 4.25
C SER A 157 8.83 33.23 4.61
N LYS A 158 10.01 32.78 4.15
CA LYS A 158 11.29 33.46 4.41
C LYS A 158 11.42 34.77 3.65
N GLN A 159 10.89 34.85 2.43
CA GLN A 159 11.02 36.01 1.55
C GLN A 159 9.80 36.94 1.58
N GLY A 160 8.77 36.60 2.35
CA GLY A 160 7.51 37.38 2.40
C GLY A 160 6.73 37.38 1.06
N SER A 161 6.94 36.34 0.22
CA SER A 161 6.42 36.26 -1.16
C SER A 161 5.04 35.62 -1.20
N THR A 162 4.02 36.43 -1.49
CA THR A 162 2.61 36.00 -1.59
C THR A 162 2.41 34.90 -2.61
N TRP A 163 2.93 35.07 -3.86
CA TRP A 163 2.71 34.09 -4.93
C TRP A 163 3.26 32.70 -4.61
N ARG A 164 4.42 32.65 -3.90
CA ARG A 164 5.01 31.34 -3.52
C ARG A 164 4.17 30.61 -2.49
N ILE A 165 3.52 31.36 -1.60
CA ILE A 165 2.61 30.77 -0.61
C ILE A 165 1.35 30.24 -1.32
N LEU A 166 0.78 31.02 -2.25
CA LEU A 166 -0.36 30.56 -3.06
C LEU A 166 -0.01 29.29 -3.86
N VAL A 167 1.15 29.26 -4.53
CA VAL A 167 1.65 28.07 -5.24
C VAL A 167 1.85 26.88 -4.30
N ALA A 168 2.39 27.11 -3.09
CA ALA A 168 2.57 26.05 -2.11
C ALA A 168 1.25 25.36 -1.75
N PHE A 169 0.21 26.12 -1.47
CA PHE A 169 -1.13 25.59 -1.17
C PHE A 169 -1.81 25.00 -2.42
N GLY A 170 -1.61 25.60 -3.58
CA GLY A 170 -2.08 25.06 -4.86
C GLY A 170 -1.47 23.68 -5.17
N LEU A 171 -0.17 23.48 -4.86
CA LEU A 171 0.48 22.17 -5.02
C LEU A 171 -0.11 21.10 -4.08
N ILE A 172 -0.59 21.47 -2.88
CA ILE A 172 -1.35 20.53 -2.05
C ILE A 172 -2.70 20.18 -2.71
N GLY A 173 -3.34 21.16 -3.38
CA GLY A 173 -4.53 20.91 -4.19
C GLY A 173 -4.27 19.98 -5.37
N VAL A 174 -3.13 20.13 -6.06
CA VAL A 174 -2.69 19.18 -7.10
C VAL A 174 -2.44 17.80 -6.50
N ALA A 175 -1.80 17.71 -5.33
CA ALA A 175 -1.59 16.46 -4.61
C ALA A 175 -2.91 15.77 -4.19
N PHE A 176 -3.95 16.55 -3.88
CA PHE A 176 -5.30 16.01 -3.67
C PHE A 176 -5.81 15.31 -4.95
N ASN A 177 -5.62 15.90 -6.11
CA ASN A 177 -5.94 15.27 -7.40
C ASN A 177 -4.96 14.17 -7.84
N MET A 178 -4.04 13.76 -6.95
CA MET A 178 -3.23 12.54 -7.05
C MET A 178 -3.74 11.42 -6.12
N LYS A 179 -4.10 11.76 -4.87
CA LYS A 179 -4.53 10.76 -3.86
C LYS A 179 -5.49 11.32 -2.80
N MET A 180 -6.38 12.21 -3.19
CA MET A 180 -7.48 12.74 -2.37
C MET A 180 -7.05 13.14 -0.93
N LEU A 181 -7.80 12.73 0.10
CA LEU A 181 -7.59 13.18 1.50
C LEU A 181 -6.21 12.83 2.07
N GLN A 182 -5.49 11.85 1.54
CA GLN A 182 -4.13 11.54 2.00
C GLN A 182 -3.17 12.73 1.81
N ALA A 183 -3.38 13.55 0.78
CA ALA A 183 -2.61 14.77 0.56
C ALA A 183 -2.78 15.81 1.69
N TYR A 184 -3.90 15.79 2.40
CA TYR A 184 -4.18 16.76 3.48
C TYR A 184 -3.52 16.43 4.81
N MET A 185 -2.90 15.25 4.95
CA MET A 185 -2.16 14.89 6.17
C MET A 185 -1.03 15.88 6.49
N ILE A 186 -0.51 16.63 5.51
CA ILE A 186 0.55 17.62 5.70
C ILE A 186 0.00 18.99 6.17
N LEU A 187 -1.30 19.25 6.05
CA LEU A 187 -1.86 20.60 6.33
C LEU A 187 -1.57 21.13 7.73
N PRO A 188 -1.57 20.31 8.81
CA PRO A 188 -1.15 20.80 10.13
C PRO A 188 0.24 21.43 10.11
N ALA A 189 1.18 20.83 9.39
CA ALA A 189 2.54 21.36 9.23
C ALA A 189 2.56 22.66 8.40
N PHE A 190 1.76 22.74 7.33
CA PHE A 190 1.65 23.91 6.47
C PHE A 190 1.13 25.12 7.23
N TYR A 191 0.01 24.96 7.94
CA TYR A 191 -0.58 26.05 8.73
C TYR A 191 0.34 26.46 9.88
N LEU A 192 0.95 25.50 10.58
CA LEU A 192 1.88 25.76 11.67
C LEU A 192 3.07 26.62 11.21
N ILE A 193 3.78 26.18 10.15
CA ILE A 193 4.97 26.92 9.68
C ILE A 193 4.60 28.26 9.07
N TYR A 194 3.47 28.35 8.37
CA TYR A 194 2.97 29.62 7.87
C TYR A 194 2.76 30.63 9.01
N LEU A 195 2.09 30.21 10.08
CA LEU A 195 1.84 31.09 11.24
C LEU A 195 3.12 31.50 11.99
N LEU A 196 4.07 30.56 12.12
CA LEU A 196 5.32 30.78 12.87
C LEU A 196 6.40 31.53 12.06
N ALA A 197 6.50 31.28 10.76
CA ALA A 197 7.62 31.74 9.96
C ALA A 197 7.31 32.97 9.09
N PHE A 198 6.07 33.08 8.60
CA PHE A 198 5.69 34.21 7.76
C PHE A 198 5.58 35.50 8.57
N GLN A 199 6.48 36.48 8.27
CA GLN A 199 6.53 37.77 8.97
C GLN A 199 5.74 38.82 8.20
N ALA A 200 4.55 39.10 8.65
CA ALA A 200 3.69 40.16 8.11
C ALA A 200 2.76 40.69 9.20
N LYS A 201 2.13 41.87 8.95
CA LYS A 201 1.07 42.41 9.81
C LYS A 201 -0.08 41.39 9.89
N TRP A 202 -0.73 41.26 11.05
CA TRP A 202 -1.75 40.22 11.31
C TRP A 202 -2.88 40.20 10.27
N ARG A 203 -3.38 41.34 9.87
CA ARG A 203 -4.41 41.44 8.81
C ARG A 203 -3.93 40.79 7.50
N ARG A 204 -2.69 41.09 7.06
CA ARG A 204 -2.11 40.49 5.84
C ARG A 204 -1.93 38.96 5.99
N LYS A 205 -1.55 38.50 7.19
CA LYS A 205 -1.45 37.06 7.45
C LYS A 205 -2.79 36.35 7.27
N ILE A 206 -3.86 36.90 7.86
CA ILE A 206 -5.19 36.28 7.76
C ILE A 206 -5.68 36.32 6.32
N ILE A 207 -5.61 37.45 5.62
CA ILE A 207 -6.07 37.58 4.23
C ILE A 207 -5.33 36.56 3.33
N LEU A 208 -4.00 36.47 3.46
CA LEU A 208 -3.21 35.53 2.65
C LEU A 208 -3.50 34.10 3.04
N LEU A 209 -3.75 33.80 4.30
CA LEU A 209 -4.11 32.45 4.74
C LEU A 209 -5.46 32.01 4.15
N ILE A 210 -6.47 32.88 4.22
CA ILE A 210 -7.78 32.64 3.61
C ILE A 210 -7.63 32.44 2.10
N GLY A 211 -6.90 33.34 1.42
CA GLY A 211 -6.65 33.24 -0.02
C GLY A 211 -5.90 31.96 -0.41
N SER A 212 -4.90 31.54 0.40
CA SER A 212 -4.16 30.30 0.15
C SER A 212 -5.03 29.06 0.37
N THR A 213 -5.88 29.08 1.40
CA THR A 213 -6.85 28.00 1.64
C THR A 213 -7.91 27.94 0.55
N ALA A 214 -8.34 29.10 0.04
CA ALA A 214 -9.25 29.14 -1.12
C ALA A 214 -8.59 28.56 -2.38
N VAL A 215 -7.32 28.90 -2.67
CA VAL A 215 -6.57 28.28 -3.79
C VAL A 215 -6.44 26.78 -3.59
N LEU A 216 -6.11 26.31 -2.38
CA LEU A 216 -6.10 24.89 -2.05
C LEU A 216 -7.44 24.22 -2.40
N ALA A 217 -8.55 24.78 -1.91
CA ALA A 217 -9.89 24.23 -2.11
C ALA A 217 -10.28 24.19 -3.59
N VAL A 218 -10.08 25.32 -4.31
CA VAL A 218 -10.39 25.41 -5.74
C VAL A 218 -9.59 24.39 -6.56
N VAL A 219 -8.28 24.29 -6.33
CA VAL A 219 -7.45 23.32 -7.07
C VAL A 219 -7.79 21.89 -6.69
N SER A 220 -8.06 21.60 -5.41
CA SER A 220 -8.43 20.26 -4.95
C SER A 220 -9.73 19.77 -5.58
N LEU A 221 -10.74 20.64 -5.59
CA LEU A 221 -12.08 20.25 -6.01
C LEU A 221 -12.31 20.45 -7.52
N SER A 222 -11.34 21.04 -8.24
CA SER A 222 -11.52 21.41 -9.64
C SER A 222 -11.95 20.25 -10.53
N TRP A 223 -11.26 19.11 -10.45
CA TRP A 223 -11.59 17.94 -11.25
C TRP A 223 -12.89 17.27 -10.77
N ALA A 224 -13.04 17.07 -9.46
CA ALA A 224 -14.21 16.44 -8.88
C ALA A 224 -15.51 17.22 -9.22
N VAL A 225 -15.51 18.54 -9.03
CA VAL A 225 -16.67 19.38 -9.37
C VAL A 225 -16.92 19.38 -10.87
N THR A 226 -15.88 19.40 -11.70
CA THR A 226 -16.06 19.37 -13.16
C THR A 226 -16.72 18.06 -13.58
N VAL A 227 -16.24 16.91 -13.09
CA VAL A 227 -16.79 15.60 -13.44
C VAL A 227 -18.21 15.43 -12.90
N ASP A 228 -18.45 15.73 -11.63
CA ASP A 228 -19.77 15.56 -10.99
C ASP A 228 -20.82 16.57 -11.53
N SER A 229 -20.39 17.62 -12.27
CA SER A 229 -21.32 18.54 -12.96
C SER A 229 -21.79 18.05 -14.34
N ILE A 230 -21.16 16.99 -14.88
CA ILE A 230 -21.57 16.36 -16.13
C ILE A 230 -22.65 15.33 -15.81
N PRO A 231 -23.75 15.25 -16.61
CA PRO A 231 -24.77 14.22 -16.42
C PRO A 231 -24.21 12.80 -16.40
N GLU A 232 -24.82 11.90 -15.65
CA GLU A 232 -24.31 10.53 -15.44
C GLU A 232 -24.29 9.71 -16.73
N ASP A 233 -25.19 9.98 -17.65
CA ASP A 233 -25.29 9.36 -18.97
C ASP A 233 -24.26 9.88 -19.98
N GLU A 234 -23.57 11.02 -19.68
CA GLU A 234 -22.52 11.61 -20.52
C GLU A 234 -21.11 11.38 -20.01
N ARG A 235 -20.94 10.67 -18.89
CA ARG A 235 -19.64 10.42 -18.26
C ARG A 235 -19.45 8.96 -17.85
N PRO A 236 -18.18 8.49 -17.72
CA PRO A 236 -17.91 7.16 -17.18
C PRO A 236 -18.48 6.98 -15.78
N TYR A 237 -18.81 5.73 -15.45
CA TYR A 237 -19.03 5.36 -14.04
C TYR A 237 -17.78 5.63 -13.21
N ILE A 238 -17.92 6.26 -12.06
CA ILE A 238 -16.80 6.56 -11.16
C ILE A 238 -16.44 5.30 -10.36
N GLY A 239 -15.37 4.62 -10.78
CA GLY A 239 -14.96 3.33 -10.22
C GLY A 239 -14.80 3.34 -8.71
N SER A 240 -15.33 2.31 -8.04
CA SER A 240 -15.37 2.14 -6.58
C SER A 240 -16.18 3.21 -5.81
N SER A 241 -17.02 3.99 -6.47
CA SER A 241 -18.03 4.86 -5.82
C SER A 241 -19.36 4.12 -5.66
N GLU A 242 -20.19 4.53 -4.69
CA GLU A 242 -21.54 3.98 -4.49
C GLU A 242 -22.60 4.77 -5.27
N THR A 243 -22.38 6.07 -5.43
CA THR A 243 -23.36 7.01 -6.01
C THR A 243 -22.84 7.64 -7.29
N ASN A 244 -21.97 6.97 -8.03
CA ASN A 244 -21.38 7.47 -9.27
C ASN A 244 -20.85 8.90 -9.16
N SER A 245 -20.18 9.25 -8.04
CA SER A 245 -19.67 10.59 -7.73
C SER A 245 -18.22 10.59 -7.30
N VAL A 246 -17.41 11.50 -7.85
CA VAL A 246 -16.02 11.72 -7.45
C VAL A 246 -15.93 12.28 -6.04
N MET A 247 -16.89 13.12 -5.66
CA MET A 247 -16.93 13.67 -4.29
C MET A 247 -17.21 12.57 -3.26
N GLU A 248 -18.13 11.65 -3.57
CA GLU A 248 -18.38 10.48 -2.71
C GLU A 248 -17.12 9.58 -2.64
N LEU A 249 -16.49 9.27 -3.77
CA LEU A 249 -15.25 8.52 -3.80
C LEU A 249 -14.16 9.14 -2.92
N ALA A 250 -14.03 10.49 -2.92
CA ALA A 250 -13.03 11.21 -2.16
C ALA A 250 -13.27 11.17 -0.64
N PHE A 251 -14.49 11.41 -0.20
CA PHE A 251 -14.82 11.54 1.22
C PHE A 251 -15.36 10.24 1.84
N GLY A 252 -16.01 9.37 1.06
CA GLY A 252 -16.50 8.06 1.46
C GLY A 252 -15.40 6.99 1.42
N TYR A 253 -15.21 6.34 0.28
CA TYR A 253 -14.29 5.21 0.12
C TYR A 253 -12.83 5.54 0.44
N ASN A 254 -12.29 6.62 -0.13
CA ASN A 254 -10.89 7.05 0.13
C ASN A 254 -10.72 7.86 1.42
N GLY A 255 -11.80 8.15 2.15
CA GLY A 255 -11.82 8.95 3.37
C GLY A 255 -12.22 8.16 4.61
N LEU A 256 -13.52 8.24 4.95
CA LEU A 256 -14.07 7.71 6.20
C LEU A 256 -13.92 6.19 6.30
N ALA A 257 -14.15 5.45 5.22
CA ALA A 257 -14.02 4.00 5.20
C ALA A 257 -12.62 3.51 5.58
N ARG A 258 -11.57 4.26 5.19
CA ARG A 258 -10.18 3.96 5.58
C ARG A 258 -9.93 4.11 7.08
N LEU A 259 -10.58 5.07 7.74
CA LEU A 259 -10.46 5.28 9.19
C LEU A 259 -11.21 4.23 9.98
N THR A 260 -12.46 3.97 9.62
CA THR A 260 -13.34 3.04 10.35
C THR A 260 -12.97 1.58 10.11
N GLY A 261 -12.42 1.27 8.94
CA GLY A 261 -12.18 -0.11 8.49
C GLY A 261 -13.46 -0.78 7.99
N GLN A 262 -14.53 -0.01 7.81
CA GLN A 262 -15.73 -0.49 7.13
C GLN A 262 -15.49 -0.38 5.62
N GLN A 263 -15.49 -1.52 4.95
CA GLN A 263 -15.79 -1.55 3.53
C GLN A 263 -17.31 -1.42 3.44
N ASN A 264 -17.75 -0.46 2.64
CA ASN A 264 -19.17 -0.31 2.35
C ASN A 264 -19.67 -1.62 1.75
N THR A 265 -20.79 -2.10 2.26
CA THR A 265 -21.35 -3.43 1.97
C THR A 265 -22.02 -3.53 0.59
N SER A 266 -21.95 -2.51 -0.25
CA SER A 266 -22.47 -2.53 -1.62
C SER A 266 -21.55 -3.20 -2.63
N GLY A 267 -20.40 -3.66 -2.21
CA GLY A 267 -19.48 -4.45 -3.00
C GLY A 267 -18.90 -5.56 -2.16
N ASN A 268 -19.67 -6.60 -1.88
CA ASN A 268 -19.16 -7.82 -1.26
C ASN A 268 -18.40 -8.65 -2.29
N ALA A 269 -17.43 -8.02 -2.95
CA ALA A 269 -16.62 -8.65 -3.96
C ALA A 269 -15.22 -8.87 -3.45
N GLY A 270 -14.90 -10.12 -3.23
CA GLY A 270 -13.54 -10.62 -3.30
C GLY A 270 -12.76 -10.78 -2.02
N MET A 271 -13.43 -11.10 -0.88
CA MET A 271 -12.71 -11.71 0.23
C MET A 271 -13.48 -12.91 0.79
N PRO A 272 -12.86 -14.07 0.97
CA PRO A 272 -13.55 -15.22 1.54
C PRO A 272 -14.02 -14.85 2.95
N ASN A 273 -15.31 -14.86 3.18
CA ASN A 273 -15.87 -14.94 4.53
C ASN A 273 -15.42 -16.27 5.13
N ALA A 274 -14.25 -16.27 5.76
CA ALA A 274 -13.87 -17.34 6.64
C ALA A 274 -14.49 -17.03 8.01
N ILE A 275 -15.45 -17.90 8.38
CA ILE A 275 -15.95 -18.13 9.73
C ILE A 275 -17.06 -17.18 10.20
N GLY A 276 -18.26 -17.72 10.17
CA GLY A 276 -19.47 -17.16 10.74
C GLY A 276 -19.32 -16.81 12.23
N GLN A 277 -19.66 -15.58 12.55
CA GLN A 277 -20.16 -15.23 13.87
C GLN A 277 -21.68 -15.20 13.81
N GLY A 278 -22.29 -16.21 14.39
CA GLY A 278 -23.71 -16.22 14.69
C GLY A 278 -24.04 -15.08 15.64
N ASN A 279 -24.63 -14.01 15.15
CA ASN A 279 -25.35 -13.04 15.95
C ASN A 279 -26.84 -13.24 15.75
N ASN A 280 -27.39 -14.00 16.72
CA ASN A 280 -28.80 -14.09 16.98
C ASN A 280 -29.32 -12.69 17.36
N ARG A 281 -29.89 -11.95 16.43
CA ARG A 281 -30.72 -10.77 16.68
C ARG A 281 -32.07 -10.97 15.97
N GLY A 282 -33.05 -11.26 16.83
CA GLY A 282 -34.41 -11.48 16.47
C GLY A 282 -35.00 -10.39 15.57
N ASN A 283 -35.63 -10.89 14.55
CA ASN A 283 -36.53 -10.22 13.64
C ASN A 283 -37.66 -9.57 14.43
N ARG A 284 -37.78 -8.27 14.41
CA ARG A 284 -38.93 -7.52 14.88
C ARG A 284 -39.75 -7.12 13.65
N GLY A 285 -40.62 -8.04 13.25
CA GLY A 285 -41.62 -7.76 12.24
C GLY A 285 -42.68 -6.82 12.80
N GLU A 286 -43.03 -5.83 12.03
CA GLU A 286 -44.23 -4.99 12.21
C GLU A 286 -45.48 -5.83 12.14
N MET A 287 -46.28 -5.73 13.22
CA MET A 287 -47.66 -6.29 13.25
C MET A 287 -48.67 -5.20 12.88
N SER A 288 -49.36 -5.47 11.82
CA SER A 288 -50.68 -4.87 11.54
C SER A 288 -51.75 -5.53 12.39
N ALA A 289 -52.68 -4.72 12.87
CA ALA A 289 -53.71 -5.02 13.81
C ALA A 289 -54.80 -5.98 13.27
N GLY A 290 -55.25 -6.89 14.10
CA GLY A 290 -56.47 -7.68 13.88
C GLY A 290 -56.91 -8.41 15.14
N ASN A 291 -58.03 -7.97 15.65
CA ASN A 291 -58.82 -8.36 16.84
C ASN A 291 -59.15 -9.86 16.92
N ASN A 292 -59.16 -10.51 18.08
CA ASN A 292 -60.27 -11.03 18.86
C ASN A 292 -59.91 -12.09 19.91
N GLN A 293 -60.20 -11.75 21.15
CA GLN A 293 -60.93 -12.44 22.25
C GLN A 293 -60.69 -13.91 22.65
N THR A 294 -60.57 -14.03 23.98
CA THR A 294 -61.01 -15.10 24.92
C THR A 294 -60.11 -16.35 24.99
N ASP A 295 -59.78 -16.96 26.08
CA ASP A 295 -60.27 -16.98 27.48
C ASP A 295 -59.28 -17.77 28.37
N SER A 296 -59.23 -17.42 29.61
CA SER A 296 -59.03 -18.18 30.85
C SER A 296 -57.99 -19.30 31.03
N GLY A 297 -57.23 -19.17 32.10
CA GLY A 297 -57.05 -20.28 33.06
C GLY A 297 -55.61 -20.57 33.51
N SER A 298 -55.21 -20.00 34.60
CA SER A 298 -55.00 -20.63 35.92
C SER A 298 -53.64 -21.26 36.21
N LEU A 299 -52.94 -20.61 37.14
CA LEU A 299 -52.33 -21.13 38.41
C LEU A 299 -51.16 -22.15 38.42
N GLY A 300 -50.12 -21.76 39.15
CA GLY A 300 -49.37 -22.62 40.07
C GLY A 300 -47.83 -22.42 40.03
N ALA A 301 -47.28 -21.56 40.79
CA ALA A 301 -46.64 -21.61 42.10
C ALA A 301 -45.54 -22.70 42.29
N GLY A 302 -44.36 -22.24 42.74
CA GLY A 302 -43.57 -23.01 43.69
C GLY A 302 -42.08 -23.14 43.35
N GLN A 303 -41.27 -22.24 43.87
CA GLN A 303 -40.28 -22.39 44.98
C GLN A 303 -39.03 -23.26 44.67
N ASP A 304 -37.89 -22.58 44.68
CA ASP A 304 -36.76 -22.57 45.59
C ASP A 304 -35.95 -23.86 45.80
N VAL A 305 -34.65 -23.72 45.78
CA VAL A 305 -33.68 -23.88 46.89
C VAL A 305 -32.29 -24.45 46.46
N ASN A 306 -31.27 -23.60 46.63
CA ASN A 306 -29.89 -23.86 47.16
C ASN A 306 -28.94 -24.95 46.67
N ALA A 307 -27.78 -24.41 46.41
CA ALA A 307 -26.37 -24.92 46.50
C ALA A 307 -26.06 -25.87 47.69
N PRO A 308 -24.84 -26.30 47.96
CA PRO A 308 -23.54 -26.31 47.28
C PRO A 308 -22.74 -27.63 47.45
N TYR A 309 -21.47 -27.64 47.04
CA TYR A 309 -20.28 -28.23 47.71
C TYR A 309 -19.42 -29.22 46.93
N ASN A 310 -18.22 -28.79 46.73
CA ASN A 310 -16.87 -29.36 47.00
C ASN A 310 -16.49 -30.81 46.61
N GLY A 311 -15.23 -30.91 46.17
CA GLY A 311 -14.40 -32.07 46.43
C GLY A 311 -13.45 -32.50 45.34
N ASN A 312 -12.35 -31.91 45.28
CA ASN A 312 -10.92 -32.34 45.36
C ASN A 312 -10.59 -33.80 44.97
N SER A 313 -9.51 -33.89 44.22
CA SER A 313 -8.33 -34.74 44.43
C SER A 313 -7.92 -35.71 43.35
N ASN A 314 -6.75 -35.39 42.84
CA ASN A 314 -5.55 -36.23 42.69
C ASN A 314 -5.50 -37.47 41.79
N ALA A 315 -4.48 -37.40 40.97
CA ALA A 315 -3.39 -38.36 40.81
C ALA A 315 -3.41 -39.33 39.62
N SER A 316 -2.47 -39.10 38.73
CA SER A 316 -1.34 -39.99 38.50
C SER A 316 -1.45 -41.14 37.49
N LYS A 317 -0.54 -41.05 36.51
CA LYS A 317 0.26 -42.13 35.90
C LYS A 317 -0.38 -43.12 34.92
N GLY A 318 0.30 -43.23 33.78
CA GLY A 318 0.54 -44.52 33.16
C GLY A 318 0.63 -44.52 31.60
N MET A 319 1.80 -44.51 31.18
CA MET A 319 2.47 -45.15 30.04
C MET A 319 1.72 -46.20 29.22
N ASN A 320 1.97 -46.11 27.89
CA ASN A 320 2.37 -47.19 26.96
C ASN A 320 1.34 -47.77 25.98
N ALA A 321 1.73 -47.67 24.75
CA ALA A 321 1.95 -48.77 23.77
C ALA A 321 0.88 -48.98 22.70
N MET A 322 1.36 -48.74 21.47
CA MET A 322 1.24 -49.59 20.25
C MET A 322 -0.06 -50.34 19.95
N GLY A 323 -0.50 -50.17 18.71
CA GLY A 323 -1.24 -51.20 18.01
C GLY A 323 -2.08 -50.64 16.84
N GLY A 324 -1.60 -50.87 15.63
CA GLY A 324 -2.35 -50.58 14.40
C GLY A 324 -3.55 -51.50 14.23
N MET A 325 -4.48 -51.10 13.36
CA MET A 325 -5.14 -52.02 12.40
C MET A 325 -6.11 -51.23 11.48
N ASN A 326 -6.12 -51.72 10.26
CA ASN A 326 -6.87 -51.38 9.06
C ASN A 326 -8.40 -51.28 9.22
N GLY A 327 -9.01 -50.37 8.43
CA GLY A 327 -10.23 -50.28 7.67
C GLY A 327 -11.53 -50.97 8.17
N PRO A 328 -12.67 -50.75 7.58
CA PRO A 328 -13.01 -50.32 6.24
C PRO A 328 -14.17 -49.27 6.13
N ASN A 329 -14.46 -48.85 4.90
CA ASN A 329 -15.56 -48.06 4.37
C ASN A 329 -16.88 -48.02 5.15
N GLY A 330 -17.34 -46.84 5.44
CA GLY A 330 -18.71 -46.56 5.86
C GLY A 330 -19.17 -45.16 5.44
N ASN A 331 -20.12 -45.14 4.50
CA ASN A 331 -20.92 -44.04 4.03
C ASN A 331 -21.58 -43.30 5.21
N PHE A 332 -21.37 -41.98 5.35
CA PHE A 332 -22.14 -41.14 6.24
C PHE A 332 -23.10 -40.26 5.46
N PRO A 333 -24.43 -40.37 5.72
CA PRO A 333 -25.38 -39.36 5.28
C PRO A 333 -25.51 -38.26 6.35
N ASN A 334 -25.59 -37.03 5.87
CA ASN A 334 -25.98 -35.81 6.58
C ASN A 334 -25.04 -35.27 7.68
N GLY A 335 -24.40 -34.15 7.29
CA GLY A 335 -23.68 -33.17 8.06
C GLY A 335 -24.17 -32.83 9.45
N GLN A 336 -23.46 -33.33 10.45
CA GLN A 336 -23.26 -32.66 11.73
C GLN A 336 -21.90 -33.07 12.25
N MET A 337 -20.98 -32.11 12.35
CA MET A 337 -19.70 -32.32 13.04
C MET A 337 -19.94 -32.29 14.57
N PRO A 338 -19.25 -33.15 15.32
CA PRO A 338 -19.29 -33.10 16.79
C PRO A 338 -18.63 -31.84 17.33
N ASN A 339 -19.24 -31.22 18.32
CA ASN A 339 -18.84 -29.95 18.96
C ASN A 339 -17.63 -30.04 19.94
N ASP A 340 -16.91 -31.16 20.01
CA ASP A 340 -15.87 -31.38 21.00
C ASP A 340 -14.52 -31.75 20.36
N MET A 341 -13.89 -30.79 19.63
CA MET A 341 -12.46 -30.79 19.39
C MET A 341 -11.86 -29.56 20.05
N GLU A 342 -11.45 -29.71 21.30
CA GLU A 342 -10.52 -28.77 21.95
C GLU A 342 -9.18 -28.81 21.24
N MET A 343 -8.87 -27.73 20.50
CA MET A 343 -7.51 -27.49 20.01
C MET A 343 -6.61 -27.01 21.15
N PRO A 344 -5.40 -27.54 21.32
CA PRO A 344 -4.51 -27.09 22.38
C PRO A 344 -3.96 -25.69 22.09
N ASN A 345 -4.14 -24.82 23.07
CA ASN A 345 -3.52 -23.50 23.26
C ASN A 345 -3.88 -22.36 22.30
N GLY A 346 -4.83 -21.62 22.79
CA GLY A 346 -5.08 -20.18 22.72
C GLY A 346 -4.13 -19.30 21.93
N ARG A 347 -4.38 -19.16 20.63
CA ARG A 347 -4.16 -17.90 19.94
C ARG A 347 -5.52 -17.41 19.49
N ASN A 348 -6.00 -16.39 20.19
CA ASN A 348 -7.19 -15.64 19.83
C ASN A 348 -7.05 -15.12 18.39
N PHE A 349 -7.71 -15.75 17.43
CA PHE A 349 -7.95 -15.20 16.10
C PHE A 349 -9.03 -14.11 16.16
N GLY A 350 -8.90 -13.21 17.12
CA GLY A 350 -9.66 -11.96 17.21
C GLY A 350 -8.96 -10.81 16.48
N GLY A 351 -8.20 -11.09 15.43
CA GLY A 351 -7.54 -10.07 14.64
C GLY A 351 -8.56 -9.37 13.75
N GLY A 352 -8.84 -8.10 14.05
CA GLY A 352 -9.55 -7.24 13.13
C GLY A 352 -8.87 -7.20 11.77
N MET A 353 -9.53 -6.65 10.73
CA MET A 353 -9.11 -6.54 9.32
C MET A 353 -7.65 -6.12 9.06
N GLY A 354 -6.92 -5.59 10.10
CA GLY A 354 -5.48 -5.26 10.05
C GLY A 354 -4.57 -6.46 9.80
N GLY A 355 -4.95 -7.68 10.23
CA GLY A 355 -4.20 -8.91 9.96
C GLY A 355 -4.24 -9.34 8.50
N MET A 356 -5.30 -8.99 7.77
CA MET A 356 -5.52 -9.40 6.38
C MET A 356 -4.61 -8.67 5.38
N PHE A 357 -4.19 -7.44 5.67
CA PHE A 357 -3.31 -6.64 4.80
C PHE A 357 -1.88 -6.52 5.31
N GLY A 358 -1.49 -7.35 6.28
CA GLY A 358 -0.14 -7.32 6.84
C GLY A 358 0.22 -5.97 7.48
N THR A 359 -0.74 -5.30 8.13
CA THR A 359 -0.52 -3.99 8.75
C THR A 359 -0.49 -4.03 10.28
N GLY A 360 -0.54 -5.23 10.87
CA GLY A 360 -0.47 -5.44 12.31
C GLY A 360 -1.66 -4.90 13.10
N GLU A 361 -1.60 -4.99 14.42
CA GLU A 361 -2.66 -4.59 15.34
C GLU A 361 -2.70 -3.06 15.53
N LYS A 362 -3.91 -2.49 15.62
CA LYS A 362 -4.11 -1.06 15.91
C LYS A 362 -3.54 -0.70 17.27
N GLY A 363 -2.82 0.41 17.35
CA GLY A 363 -2.26 0.89 18.61
C GLY A 363 -1.09 1.85 18.43
N PRO A 364 -0.63 2.52 19.49
CA PRO A 364 0.42 3.53 19.43
C PRO A 364 1.79 2.95 19.01
N LEU A 365 2.00 1.65 19.17
CA LEU A 365 3.23 0.96 18.78
C LEU A 365 3.13 0.21 17.45
N ARG A 366 2.05 0.39 16.68
CA ARG A 366 1.83 -0.32 15.43
C ARG A 366 2.96 -0.14 14.42
N LEU A 367 3.55 1.05 14.33
CA LEU A 367 4.69 1.33 13.46
C LEU A 367 5.99 0.60 13.85
N PHE A 368 6.03 0.02 15.07
CA PHE A 368 7.16 -0.75 15.58
C PHE A 368 6.92 -2.27 15.52
N GLN A 369 5.73 -2.70 15.11
CA GLN A 369 5.41 -4.11 14.89
C GLN A 369 6.15 -4.63 13.66
N THR A 370 6.37 -5.93 13.61
CA THR A 370 7.14 -6.61 12.55
C THR A 370 6.62 -6.34 11.16
N GLU A 371 5.32 -6.21 11.02
CA GLU A 371 4.62 -5.97 9.75
C GLU A 371 4.98 -4.62 9.11
N LEU A 372 5.20 -3.59 9.92
CA LEU A 372 5.39 -2.21 9.43
C LEU A 372 6.79 -1.66 9.66
N SER A 373 7.50 -2.15 10.69
CA SER A 373 8.77 -1.58 11.15
C SER A 373 9.84 -1.57 10.05
N GLY A 374 9.86 -2.60 9.20
CA GLY A 374 10.79 -2.74 8.08
C GLY A 374 10.55 -1.74 6.94
N GLN A 375 9.40 -1.06 6.87
CA GLN A 375 9.07 -0.16 5.76
C GLN A 375 9.67 1.25 5.93
N ALA A 376 9.42 1.91 7.07
CA ALA A 376 9.82 3.31 7.29
C ALA A 376 10.40 3.59 8.68
N SER A 377 10.30 2.68 9.64
CA SER A 377 10.53 2.99 11.07
C SER A 377 11.98 2.90 11.53
N TRP A 378 12.89 2.36 10.73
CA TRP A 378 14.31 2.10 11.07
C TRP A 378 15.01 3.23 11.81
N LEU A 379 14.80 4.48 11.40
CA LEU A 379 15.48 5.66 11.92
C LEU A 379 14.64 6.42 12.97
N LEU A 380 13.47 5.89 13.40
CA LEU A 380 12.66 6.54 14.45
C LEU A 380 13.40 6.71 15.79
N PRO A 381 14.25 5.77 16.27
CA PRO A 381 15.01 5.99 17.50
C PRO A 381 15.97 7.19 17.39
N VAL A 382 16.69 7.33 16.27
CA VAL A 382 17.56 8.50 16.06
C VAL A 382 16.77 9.80 15.88
N VAL A 383 15.58 9.75 15.27
CA VAL A 383 14.66 10.90 15.19
C VAL A 383 14.22 11.36 16.58
N LEU A 384 13.82 10.42 17.43
CA LEU A 384 13.37 10.73 18.80
C LEU A 384 14.47 11.42 19.62
N LEU A 385 15.66 10.82 19.67
CA LEU A 385 16.79 11.40 20.42
C LEU A 385 17.34 12.67 19.75
N GLY A 386 17.28 12.75 18.43
CA GLY A 386 17.60 13.94 17.68
C GLY A 386 16.67 15.12 17.98
N CYS A 387 15.37 14.87 18.11
CA CYS A 387 14.40 15.88 18.56
C CYS A 387 14.70 16.34 19.99
N ILE A 388 15.01 15.43 20.90
CA ILE A 388 15.45 15.79 22.27
C ILE A 388 16.67 16.72 22.20
N ALA A 389 17.67 16.41 21.39
CA ALA A 389 18.85 17.27 21.23
C ALA A 389 18.50 18.64 20.62
N LEU A 390 17.62 18.70 19.63
CA LEU A 390 17.20 19.95 18.98
C LEU A 390 16.46 20.88 19.92
N PHE A 391 15.62 20.33 20.83
CA PHE A 391 14.77 21.12 21.72
C PHE A 391 15.33 21.26 23.14
N ALA A 392 16.42 20.58 23.51
CA ALA A 392 16.99 20.60 24.87
C ALA A 392 17.41 22.00 25.35
N GLY A 393 17.75 22.90 24.44
CA GLY A 393 18.08 24.31 24.73
C GLY A 393 16.93 25.30 24.50
N LEU A 394 15.73 24.81 24.24
CA LEU A 394 14.60 25.66 23.89
C LEU A 394 14.15 26.51 25.09
N ARG A 395 14.28 27.83 24.97
CA ARG A 395 13.70 28.81 25.90
C ARG A 395 12.47 29.46 25.26
N ARG A 396 11.39 29.64 26.01
CA ARG A 396 10.08 30.14 25.55
C ARG A 396 10.15 31.41 24.67
N ARG A 397 11.20 32.22 24.83
CA ARG A 397 11.40 33.49 24.09
C ARG A 397 12.36 33.35 22.87
N ASN A 398 13.01 32.20 22.62
CA ASN A 398 14.04 32.03 21.59
C ASN A 398 13.75 30.89 20.62
N ILE A 399 12.60 30.95 19.94
CA ILE A 399 12.28 30.02 18.86
C ILE A 399 13.06 30.41 17.61
N THR A 400 14.15 29.68 17.30
CA THR A 400 15.02 29.91 16.14
C THR A 400 14.42 29.29 14.87
N SER A 401 14.98 29.64 13.70
CA SER A 401 14.61 29.01 12.44
C SER A 401 14.76 27.47 12.46
N LYS A 402 15.75 26.94 13.21
CA LYS A 402 15.94 25.49 13.40
C LYS A 402 14.76 24.86 14.13
N HIS A 403 14.31 25.47 15.21
CA HIS A 403 13.14 24.98 15.94
C HIS A 403 11.87 25.04 15.09
N LYS A 404 11.65 26.11 14.31
CA LYS A 404 10.49 26.25 13.43
C LYS A 404 10.46 25.14 12.36
N GLU A 405 11.61 24.85 11.76
CA GLU A 405 11.70 23.80 10.74
C GLU A 405 11.55 22.41 11.36
N ALA A 406 12.14 22.14 12.54
CA ALA A 406 11.91 20.89 13.27
C ALA A 406 10.43 20.71 13.64
N LEU A 407 9.74 21.79 14.07
CA LEU A 407 8.30 21.77 14.33
C LEU A 407 7.47 21.46 13.08
N PHE A 408 7.89 21.97 11.91
CA PHE A 408 7.24 21.61 10.64
C PHE A 408 7.31 20.10 10.37
N TRP A 409 8.51 19.53 10.48
CA TRP A 409 8.72 18.11 10.23
C TRP A 409 7.99 17.22 11.27
N LEU A 410 7.93 17.66 12.54
CA LEU A 410 7.15 16.98 13.57
C LEU A 410 5.63 17.12 13.33
N ALA A 411 5.16 18.28 12.89
CA ALA A 411 3.76 18.49 12.57
C ALA A 411 3.33 17.75 11.29
N TRP A 412 4.27 17.29 10.46
CA TRP A 412 4.02 16.33 9.39
C TRP A 412 4.07 14.89 9.95
N LEU A 413 5.14 14.54 10.68
CA LEU A 413 5.37 13.18 11.18
C LEU A 413 4.26 12.68 12.10
N LEU A 414 3.90 13.47 13.12
CA LEU A 414 3.02 13.01 14.20
C LEU A 414 1.57 12.74 13.74
N PRO A 415 0.90 13.59 12.95
CA PRO A 415 -0.44 13.29 12.45
C PRO A 415 -0.45 12.07 11.52
N VAL A 416 0.56 11.91 10.65
CA VAL A 416 0.68 10.76 9.75
C VAL A 416 0.92 9.48 10.56
N ALA A 417 1.83 9.51 11.54
CA ALA A 417 2.07 8.38 12.42
C ALA A 417 0.83 8.01 13.25
N ALA A 418 0.12 9.01 13.78
CA ALA A 418 -1.13 8.79 14.51
C ALA A 418 -2.20 8.15 13.62
N PHE A 419 -2.36 8.65 12.37
CA PHE A 419 -3.29 8.05 11.42
C PHE A 419 -2.99 6.57 11.20
N PHE A 420 -1.75 6.21 10.87
CA PHE A 420 -1.40 4.80 10.64
C PHE A 420 -1.45 3.92 11.90
N SER A 421 -1.39 4.53 13.08
CA SER A 421 -1.58 3.82 14.35
C SER A 421 -3.05 3.42 14.59
N VAL A 422 -4.02 4.21 14.13
CA VAL A 422 -5.46 4.00 14.39
C VAL A 422 -6.26 3.54 13.19
N ALA A 423 -5.79 3.79 11.95
CA ALA A 423 -6.51 3.49 10.73
C ALA A 423 -6.94 2.03 10.65
N GLY A 424 -8.19 1.82 10.25
CA GLY A 424 -8.79 0.49 10.11
C GLY A 424 -8.21 -0.31 8.96
N PHE A 425 -7.97 0.37 7.84
CA PHE A 425 -7.52 -0.21 6.60
C PHE A 425 -6.53 0.70 5.86
N PHE A 426 -5.34 0.17 5.54
CA PHE A 426 -4.37 0.79 4.64
C PHE A 426 -3.35 -0.26 4.15
N HIS A 427 -2.61 0.06 3.10
CA HIS A 427 -1.50 -0.78 2.61
C HIS A 427 -0.16 -0.29 3.15
N GLN A 428 0.80 -1.21 3.34
CA GLN A 428 2.13 -0.91 3.90
C GLN A 428 2.85 0.22 3.13
N TYR A 429 2.68 0.31 1.82
CA TYR A 429 3.35 1.32 1.00
C TYR A 429 2.87 2.76 1.26
N TYR A 430 1.71 2.96 1.92
CA TYR A 430 1.28 4.30 2.34
C TYR A 430 2.26 4.95 3.35
N LEU A 431 3.07 4.13 4.03
CA LEU A 431 4.10 4.60 4.98
C LEU A 431 5.17 5.46 4.32
N ILE A 432 5.25 5.55 2.99
CA ILE A 432 6.12 6.49 2.26
C ILE A 432 5.88 7.94 2.72
N MET A 433 4.68 8.28 3.21
CA MET A 433 4.36 9.59 3.76
C MET A 433 5.18 9.96 5.01
N LEU A 434 5.74 8.96 5.72
CA LEU A 434 6.62 9.16 6.86
C LEU A 434 8.08 9.45 6.46
N ALA A 435 8.48 9.07 5.25
CA ALA A 435 9.88 9.14 4.82
C ALA A 435 10.48 10.56 4.85
N PRO A 436 9.81 11.62 4.31
CA PRO A 436 10.35 12.96 4.33
C PRO A 436 10.64 13.52 5.73
N PRO A 437 9.68 13.50 6.68
CA PRO A 437 9.93 14.03 8.01
C PRO A 437 10.96 13.18 8.79
N ILE A 438 10.98 11.85 8.64
CA ILE A 438 12.00 10.99 9.24
C ILE A 438 13.38 11.35 8.71
N ALA A 439 13.55 11.47 7.39
CA ALA A 439 14.83 11.79 6.77
C ALA A 439 15.35 13.19 7.21
N ALA A 440 14.49 14.19 7.19
CA ALA A 440 14.85 15.56 7.58
C ALA A 440 15.23 15.65 9.06
N LEU A 441 14.44 15.05 9.96
CA LEU A 441 14.70 15.04 11.40
C LEU A 441 15.93 14.17 11.75
N THR A 442 16.19 13.08 11.02
CA THR A 442 17.42 12.30 11.17
C THR A 442 18.66 13.16 10.92
N GLY A 443 18.72 13.89 9.79
CA GLY A 443 19.89 14.73 9.50
C GLY A 443 20.03 15.91 10.46
N ALA A 444 18.93 16.61 10.75
CA ALA A 444 18.94 17.73 11.68
C ALA A 444 19.30 17.29 13.11
N GLY A 445 18.67 16.22 13.60
CA GLY A 445 18.87 15.66 14.94
C GLY A 445 20.25 15.06 15.13
N PHE A 446 20.74 14.28 14.14
CA PHE A 446 22.06 13.68 14.21
C PHE A 446 23.15 14.75 14.30
N VAL A 447 23.06 15.82 13.51
CA VAL A 447 24.04 16.92 13.58
C VAL A 447 23.94 17.70 14.90
N ALA A 448 22.74 17.84 15.47
CA ALA A 448 22.57 18.44 16.80
C ALA A 448 23.22 17.57 17.89
N MET A 449 23.00 16.26 17.88
CA MET A 449 23.65 15.31 18.79
C MET A 449 25.17 15.28 18.60
N TRP A 450 25.64 15.26 17.34
CA TRP A 450 27.08 15.33 17.01
C TRP A 450 27.72 16.57 17.61
N LYS A 451 27.08 17.75 17.48
CA LYS A 451 27.58 19.00 18.06
C LYS A 451 27.67 18.89 19.59
N SER A 452 26.60 18.43 20.26
CA SER A 452 26.59 18.27 21.73
C SER A 452 27.65 17.27 22.21
N TYR A 453 27.85 16.18 21.50
CA TYR A 453 28.89 15.17 21.75
C TYR A 453 30.31 15.76 21.60
N ARG A 454 30.57 16.54 20.52
CA ARG A 454 31.83 17.18 20.29
C ARG A 454 32.16 18.24 21.35
N ASP A 455 31.18 19.05 21.66
CA ASP A 455 31.34 20.17 22.61
C ASP A 455 31.22 19.70 24.08
N ARG A 456 30.99 18.42 24.33
CA ARG A 456 30.87 17.77 25.64
C ARG A 456 29.80 18.40 26.53
N ASN A 457 28.62 18.72 25.98
CA ASN A 457 27.54 19.43 26.64
C ASN A 457 26.79 18.54 27.67
N GLY A 458 27.42 18.22 28.81
CA GLY A 458 26.77 17.49 29.90
C GLY A 458 26.02 16.23 29.44
N TRP A 459 24.78 16.05 29.89
CA TRP A 459 23.97 14.87 29.53
C TRP A 459 23.63 14.79 28.03
N GLN A 460 23.56 15.91 27.31
CA GLN A 460 23.25 15.94 25.87
C GLN A 460 24.34 15.25 25.04
N ALA A 461 25.58 15.19 25.52
CA ALA A 461 26.68 14.51 24.86
C ALA A 461 26.46 13.00 24.77
N TRP A 462 25.65 12.40 25.67
CA TRP A 462 25.32 10.99 25.66
C TRP A 462 24.25 10.63 24.63
N LEU A 463 23.49 11.60 24.11
CA LEU A 463 22.43 11.32 23.15
C LEU A 463 22.94 10.65 21.87
N LEU A 464 24.16 11.00 21.41
CA LEU A 464 24.71 10.40 20.20
C LEU A 464 25.03 8.90 20.37
N PRO A 465 25.87 8.47 21.35
CA PRO A 465 26.12 7.04 21.55
C PRO A 465 24.84 6.25 21.88
N VAL A 466 23.93 6.81 22.67
CA VAL A 466 22.64 6.17 22.97
C VAL A 466 21.78 6.03 21.70
N SER A 467 21.79 7.02 20.79
CA SER A 467 21.04 6.92 19.53
C SER A 467 21.60 5.82 18.61
N VAL A 468 22.92 5.69 18.54
CA VAL A 468 23.54 4.59 17.77
C VAL A 468 23.12 3.24 18.35
N LEU A 469 23.21 3.08 19.67
CA LEU A 469 22.83 1.83 20.34
C LEU A 469 21.35 1.48 20.09
N LEU A 470 20.45 2.42 20.40
CA LEU A 470 19.00 2.14 20.29
C LEU A 470 18.56 1.90 18.83
N THR A 471 19.15 2.63 17.87
CA THR A 471 18.82 2.40 16.45
C THR A 471 19.34 1.06 15.96
N THR A 472 20.55 0.66 16.39
CA THR A 472 21.11 -0.66 16.07
C THR A 472 20.30 -1.82 16.73
N LEU A 473 19.92 -1.66 17.99
CA LEU A 473 19.06 -2.64 18.67
C LEU A 473 17.72 -2.79 17.95
N PHE A 474 17.16 -1.69 17.50
CA PHE A 474 15.92 -1.71 16.72
C PHE A 474 16.12 -2.32 15.32
N GLY A 475 17.26 -2.04 14.65
CA GLY A 475 17.65 -2.70 13.40
C GLY A 475 17.75 -4.21 13.56
N TRP A 476 18.46 -4.66 14.59
CA TRP A 476 18.54 -6.09 14.95
C TRP A 476 17.15 -6.69 15.21
N PHE A 477 16.28 -5.98 15.95
CA PHE A 477 14.90 -6.42 16.22
C PHE A 477 14.11 -6.64 14.92
N ILE A 478 14.28 -5.76 13.92
CA ILE A 478 13.61 -5.92 12.61
C ILE A 478 14.19 -7.12 11.85
N MET A 479 15.53 -7.24 11.78
CA MET A 479 16.20 -8.24 10.95
C MET A 479 16.10 -9.66 11.50
N GLN A 480 16.09 -9.85 12.84
CA GLN A 480 16.10 -11.17 13.45
C GLN A 480 14.91 -12.05 13.05
N VAL A 481 13.75 -11.43 12.73
CA VAL A 481 12.54 -12.13 12.29
C VAL A 481 12.77 -12.85 10.95
N TYR A 482 13.74 -12.39 10.18
CA TYR A 482 14.05 -12.89 8.84
C TYR A 482 15.34 -13.74 8.81
N ASN A 483 15.86 -14.15 9.98
CA ASN A 483 17.12 -14.91 10.06
C ASN A 483 17.11 -16.21 9.25
N ASP A 484 15.96 -16.84 9.10
CA ASP A 484 15.80 -18.06 8.29
C ASP A 484 15.97 -17.78 6.77
N THR A 485 15.69 -16.56 6.34
CA THR A 485 15.77 -16.14 4.93
C THR A 485 17.12 -15.51 4.60
N ILE A 486 17.62 -14.61 5.46
CA ILE A 486 18.84 -13.82 5.19
C ILE A 486 20.08 -14.37 5.88
N GLY A 487 19.91 -15.34 6.80
CA GLY A 487 20.96 -15.86 7.67
C GLY A 487 21.18 -15.00 8.94
N ALA A 488 21.25 -15.64 10.09
CA ALA A 488 21.44 -14.97 11.39
C ALA A 488 22.74 -14.15 11.49
N GLY A 489 23.74 -14.45 10.63
CA GLY A 489 25.01 -13.73 10.60
C GLY A 489 24.84 -12.24 10.32
N TRP A 490 23.87 -11.83 9.49
CA TRP A 490 23.64 -10.42 9.16
C TRP A 490 23.11 -9.63 10.35
N SER A 491 22.08 -10.09 11.02
CA SER A 491 21.46 -9.42 12.17
C SER A 491 22.44 -9.34 13.35
N ILE A 492 23.20 -10.42 13.61
CA ILE A 492 24.20 -10.48 14.67
C ILE A 492 25.40 -9.55 14.36
N SER A 493 25.86 -9.50 13.10
CA SER A 493 26.98 -8.63 12.69
C SER A 493 26.66 -7.15 12.84
N GLU A 494 25.43 -6.72 12.48
CA GLU A 494 24.99 -5.34 12.68
C GLU A 494 24.93 -5.01 14.17
N LEU A 495 24.38 -5.91 15.00
CA LEU A 495 24.30 -5.73 16.45
C LEU A 495 25.71 -5.57 17.07
N ILE A 496 26.64 -6.46 16.73
CA ILE A 496 28.02 -6.41 17.23
C ILE A 496 28.69 -5.09 16.78
N ALA A 497 28.59 -4.73 15.50
CA ALA A 497 29.16 -3.49 14.98
C ALA A 497 28.61 -2.25 15.70
N GLY A 498 27.30 -2.21 15.94
CA GLY A 498 26.65 -1.11 16.64
C GLY A 498 27.06 -1.00 18.11
N ILE A 499 27.18 -2.13 18.83
CA ILE A 499 27.65 -2.16 20.20
C ILE A 499 29.13 -1.69 20.26
N LEU A 500 29.99 -2.21 19.39
CA LEU A 500 31.40 -1.82 19.34
C LEU A 500 31.55 -0.33 19.09
N ILE A 501 30.88 0.23 18.08
CA ILE A 501 30.91 1.67 17.80
C ILE A 501 30.38 2.48 18.97
N THR A 502 29.31 2.03 19.62
CA THR A 502 28.75 2.69 20.80
C THR A 502 29.78 2.76 21.94
N VAL A 503 30.43 1.63 22.25
CA VAL A 503 31.49 1.57 23.27
C VAL A 503 32.66 2.51 22.91
N ILE A 504 33.10 2.50 21.66
CA ILE A 504 34.16 3.42 21.17
C ILE A 504 33.72 4.89 21.36
N LEU A 505 32.49 5.24 21.00
CA LEU A 505 31.97 6.59 21.18
C LEU A 505 31.91 6.98 22.67
N ILE A 506 31.51 6.09 23.56
CA ILE A 506 31.51 6.33 25.02
C ILE A 506 32.92 6.57 25.54
N VAL A 507 33.88 5.71 25.17
CA VAL A 507 35.29 5.88 25.57
C VAL A 507 35.88 7.20 25.02
N MET A 508 35.54 7.57 23.79
CA MET A 508 36.00 8.80 23.16
C MET A 508 35.28 10.05 23.66
N LEU A 509 34.21 9.94 24.42
CA LEU A 509 33.50 11.10 24.96
C LEU A 509 34.42 11.98 25.80
N HIS A 510 35.28 11.34 26.61
CA HIS A 510 36.23 12.04 27.52
C HIS A 510 37.60 12.28 26.92
N ARG A 511 37.93 11.69 25.76
CA ARG A 511 39.21 11.81 25.10
C ARG A 511 39.15 12.74 23.89
N THR A 512 40.21 13.52 23.65
CA THR A 512 40.41 14.26 22.39
C THR A 512 41.23 13.37 21.44
N HIS A 513 40.60 12.88 20.38
CA HIS A 513 41.26 12.02 19.42
C HIS A 513 40.94 12.43 17.97
N ARG A 514 42.00 12.38 17.09
CA ARG A 514 41.85 12.74 15.67
C ARG A 514 40.79 11.91 14.92
N TRP A 515 40.57 10.68 15.32
CA TRP A 515 39.63 9.75 14.70
C TRP A 515 38.17 9.90 15.19
N LYS A 516 37.88 10.84 16.10
CA LYS A 516 36.55 11.04 16.67
C LYS A 516 35.48 11.25 15.59
N GLN A 517 35.79 12.04 14.53
CA GLN A 517 34.84 12.25 13.42
C GLN A 517 34.57 10.98 12.62
N SER A 518 35.62 10.18 12.35
CA SER A 518 35.48 8.93 11.61
C SER A 518 34.60 7.93 12.31
N PHE A 519 34.71 7.81 13.66
CA PHE A 519 33.85 6.91 14.42
C PHE A 519 32.40 7.42 14.51
N ILE A 520 32.12 8.72 14.52
CA ILE A 520 30.78 9.28 14.44
C ILE A 520 30.15 8.94 13.08
N ILE A 521 30.92 9.10 11.98
CA ILE A 521 30.47 8.73 10.64
C ILE A 521 30.23 7.22 10.54
N ALA A 522 31.15 6.40 11.08
CA ALA A 522 30.98 4.95 11.13
C ALA A 522 29.72 4.54 11.90
N GLY A 523 29.43 5.20 13.03
CA GLY A 523 28.19 4.97 13.78
C GLY A 523 26.93 5.28 12.96
N PHE A 524 26.93 6.36 12.18
CA PHE A 524 25.83 6.66 11.28
C PHE A 524 25.71 5.61 10.16
N MET A 525 26.84 5.17 9.58
CA MET A 525 26.83 4.15 8.53
C MET A 525 26.34 2.78 9.04
N VAL A 526 26.68 2.40 10.27
CA VAL A 526 26.17 1.17 10.90
C VAL A 526 24.66 1.21 11.03
N MET A 527 24.08 2.34 11.47
CA MET A 527 22.60 2.50 11.54
C MET A 527 21.92 2.42 10.18
N LEU A 528 22.63 2.56 9.06
CA LEU A 528 22.07 2.48 7.70
C LEU A 528 22.24 1.10 7.07
N ILE A 529 22.94 0.13 7.68
CA ILE A 529 23.14 -1.20 7.10
C ILE A 529 21.79 -1.87 6.82
N GLY A 530 20.95 -1.97 7.83
CA GLY A 530 19.60 -2.55 7.69
C GLY A 530 18.74 -1.81 6.66
N PRO A 531 18.53 -0.48 6.78
CA PRO A 531 17.76 0.30 5.79
C PRO A 531 18.25 0.16 4.36
N ILE A 532 19.56 0.19 4.10
CA ILE A 532 20.14 0.03 2.76
C ILE A 532 19.82 -1.36 2.22
N TYR A 533 20.04 -2.40 3.02
CA TYR A 533 19.76 -3.78 2.63
C TYR A 533 18.26 -3.94 2.32
N TRP A 534 17.35 -3.45 3.19
CA TRP A 534 15.91 -3.50 2.93
C TRP A 534 15.48 -2.71 1.69
N ALA A 535 16.07 -1.53 1.46
CA ALA A 535 15.82 -0.76 0.24
C ALA A 535 16.31 -1.47 -1.04
N PHE A 536 17.25 -2.40 -0.91
CA PHE A 536 17.76 -3.23 -2.01
C PHE A 536 16.90 -4.47 -2.26
N THR A 537 16.13 -4.94 -1.28
CA THR A 537 15.34 -6.18 -1.40
C THR A 537 14.33 -6.21 -2.57
N PRO A 538 13.66 -5.11 -2.98
CA PRO A 538 12.81 -5.14 -4.17
C PRO A 538 13.58 -5.49 -5.47
N ILE A 539 14.90 -5.29 -5.48
CA ILE A 539 15.76 -5.66 -6.62
C ILE A 539 16.11 -7.16 -6.56
N THR A 540 16.41 -7.69 -5.37
CA THR A 540 16.95 -9.05 -5.20
C THR A 540 15.91 -10.13 -5.02
N TYR A 541 14.81 -9.82 -4.36
CA TYR A 541 13.71 -10.76 -4.08
C TYR A 541 12.50 -10.54 -4.98
N GLY A 542 12.54 -9.49 -5.81
CA GLY A 542 11.38 -9.05 -6.57
C GLY A 542 10.38 -8.25 -5.73
N GLY A 543 9.41 -7.66 -6.37
CA GLY A 543 8.36 -6.85 -5.74
C GLY A 543 6.98 -7.21 -6.26
N ASN A 544 5.96 -6.90 -5.48
CA ASN A 544 4.57 -6.88 -5.93
C ASN A 544 4.24 -5.45 -6.36
N SER A 545 4.01 -5.25 -7.66
CA SER A 545 3.76 -3.91 -8.20
C SER A 545 2.39 -3.34 -7.80
N MET A 546 1.43 -4.18 -7.41
CA MET A 546 0.13 -3.73 -6.87
C MET A 546 0.23 -3.30 -5.41
N ILE A 547 0.99 -4.05 -4.59
CA ILE A 547 1.14 -3.82 -3.14
C ILE A 547 2.63 -3.80 -2.80
N PRO A 548 3.38 -2.75 -3.23
CA PRO A 548 4.82 -2.73 -3.05
C PRO A 548 5.22 -2.65 -1.58
N ALA A 549 6.13 -3.52 -1.18
CA ALA A 549 6.74 -3.55 0.14
C ALA A 549 8.22 -3.90 0.01
N ALA A 550 9.03 -3.43 0.95
CA ALA A 550 10.43 -3.82 1.08
C ALA A 550 10.59 -4.90 2.14
N GLY A 551 11.50 -5.82 1.90
CA GLY A 551 11.81 -6.92 2.82
C GLY A 551 12.22 -8.20 2.06
N PRO A 552 12.86 -9.16 2.73
CA PRO A 552 13.37 -10.38 2.09
C PRO A 552 12.31 -11.45 1.81
N THR A 553 11.04 -11.15 1.96
CA THR A 553 9.91 -12.08 1.79
C THR A 553 9.38 -12.11 0.39
N GLY A 554 10.11 -11.89 -0.67
CA GLY A 554 9.68 -12.03 -2.07
C GLY A 554 8.17 -11.93 -2.35
N SER A 555 7.77 -11.90 -3.59
CA SER A 555 6.36 -11.79 -4.03
C SER A 555 5.43 -12.96 -3.63
N ASN A 556 5.92 -13.96 -2.91
CA ASN A 556 5.15 -15.18 -2.56
C ASN A 556 4.17 -15.04 -1.39
N GLY A 557 4.09 -13.87 -0.74
CA GLY A 557 3.12 -13.63 0.32
C GLY A 557 1.95 -12.81 -0.19
N MET A 558 0.85 -13.44 -0.58
CA MET A 558 -0.42 -12.75 -0.86
C MET A 558 -0.96 -12.01 0.39
N PHE A 559 -0.40 -12.36 1.54
CA PHE A 559 -0.64 -11.74 2.83
C PHE A 559 0.71 -11.68 3.54
N GLY A 560 1.36 -10.53 3.55
CA GLY A 560 2.60 -10.27 4.28
C GLY A 560 2.36 -10.32 5.80
N GLY A 561 2.05 -11.50 6.31
CA GLY A 561 1.99 -11.83 7.73
C GLY A 561 3.08 -12.85 8.04
N ALA A 562 3.94 -12.52 9.00
CA ALA A 562 5.00 -13.38 9.50
C ALA A 562 4.46 -14.76 9.87
N GLY A 563 4.96 -15.80 9.22
CA GLY A 563 5.07 -17.13 9.79
C GLY A 563 3.81 -17.98 9.88
N MET A 564 3.44 -18.65 8.81
CA MET A 564 2.99 -20.04 8.91
C MET A 564 3.97 -20.93 8.12
N GLY A 565 5.16 -21.13 8.69
CA GLY A 565 6.01 -22.25 8.37
C GLY A 565 5.36 -23.50 8.96
N MET A 566 4.64 -24.28 8.17
CA MET A 566 4.47 -25.69 8.51
C MET A 566 5.84 -26.35 8.38
N PRO A 567 6.30 -27.12 9.36
CA PRO A 567 7.53 -27.89 9.23
C PRO A 567 7.28 -28.99 8.20
N MET A 568 7.77 -28.79 6.98
CA MET A 568 8.00 -29.92 6.07
C MET A 568 9.19 -30.68 6.61
N GLY A 569 8.89 -31.91 7.05
CA GLY A 569 9.90 -32.89 7.51
C GLY A 569 10.98 -33.07 6.44
N ASN A 570 12.23 -33.08 6.87
CA ASN A 570 13.40 -33.46 6.11
C ASN A 570 13.19 -34.83 5.43
N VAL A 571 13.08 -34.79 4.13
CA VAL A 571 13.39 -35.98 3.29
C VAL A 571 14.71 -35.66 2.61
N ALA A 572 15.77 -36.24 3.14
CA ALA A 572 17.07 -36.27 2.51
C ALA A 572 16.98 -37.14 1.25
N GLY A 573 17.22 -36.55 0.10
CA GLY A 573 17.35 -37.24 -1.17
C GLY A 573 18.03 -36.33 -2.16
N ASP A 574 19.34 -36.59 -2.38
CA ASP A 574 20.15 -35.94 -3.41
C ASP A 574 19.56 -36.18 -4.80
N THR A 575 18.96 -35.19 -5.41
CA THR A 575 18.78 -35.08 -6.85
C THR A 575 18.90 -33.62 -7.25
N GLU A 576 19.97 -33.30 -7.98
CA GLU A 576 20.17 -32.00 -8.64
C GLU A 576 18.97 -31.71 -9.56
N MET A 577 18.15 -30.72 -9.22
CA MET A 577 17.16 -30.17 -10.14
C MET A 577 17.81 -29.04 -10.94
N PRO A 578 17.56 -28.95 -12.25
CA PRO A 578 18.02 -27.82 -13.07
C PRO A 578 17.41 -26.53 -12.56
N ALA A 579 18.19 -25.46 -12.53
CA ALA A 579 17.77 -24.12 -12.20
C ALA A 579 16.61 -23.69 -13.12
N MET A 580 15.37 -23.80 -12.64
CA MET A 580 14.22 -23.17 -13.27
C MET A 580 14.23 -21.69 -12.91
N GLY A 581 14.33 -20.86 -13.96
CA GLY A 581 14.24 -19.41 -13.89
C GLY A 581 13.02 -18.96 -13.09
N GLY A 582 13.21 -17.87 -12.33
CA GLY A 582 12.27 -17.34 -11.37
C GLY A 582 10.85 -17.19 -11.92
N ARG A 583 9.95 -17.98 -11.39
CA ARG A 583 8.51 -17.82 -11.60
C ARG A 583 8.02 -16.78 -10.59
N GLY A 584 7.50 -15.67 -11.12
CA GLY A 584 6.89 -14.57 -10.38
C GLY A 584 5.82 -15.02 -9.41
N GLY A 585 5.79 -14.37 -8.25
CA GLY A 585 4.80 -14.64 -7.21
C GLY A 585 3.39 -14.21 -7.59
N MET A 586 2.43 -14.71 -6.83
CA MET A 586 0.98 -14.66 -7.01
C MET A 586 0.32 -13.25 -7.04
N GLY A 587 1.10 -12.17 -7.17
CA GLY A 587 0.63 -10.79 -7.37
C GLY A 587 0.85 -10.27 -8.78
N ASN A 588 1.54 -11.02 -9.62
CA ASN A 588 1.85 -10.68 -11.00
C ASN A 588 1.71 -11.95 -11.82
N ARG A 589 0.49 -12.47 -11.97
CA ARG A 589 0.21 -13.32 -13.11
C ARG A 589 0.20 -12.39 -14.30
N ASN A 590 1.37 -12.23 -14.90
CA ASN A 590 1.49 -11.84 -16.30
C ASN A 590 0.88 -13.01 -17.08
N GLU A 591 -0.43 -13.02 -17.21
CA GLU A 591 -1.04 -13.82 -18.24
C GLU A 591 -0.71 -13.06 -19.52
N GLU A 592 0.32 -13.52 -20.22
CA GLU A 592 0.56 -13.15 -21.61
C GLU A 592 -0.75 -13.31 -22.36
N VAL A 593 -0.96 -12.48 -23.38
CA VAL A 593 -2.12 -12.60 -24.26
C VAL A 593 -2.20 -14.03 -24.73
N ASP A 594 -3.30 -14.71 -24.41
CA ASP A 594 -3.56 -16.01 -25.00
C ASP A 594 -3.79 -15.82 -26.50
N THR A 595 -2.78 -16.18 -27.28
CA THR A 595 -2.78 -15.99 -28.73
C THR A 595 -3.88 -16.78 -29.43
N VAL A 596 -4.32 -17.93 -28.87
CA VAL A 596 -5.44 -18.71 -29.40
C VAL A 596 -6.74 -17.96 -29.18
N THR A 597 -6.98 -17.49 -27.97
CA THR A 597 -8.15 -16.65 -27.64
C THR A 597 -8.16 -15.37 -28.53
N LEU A 598 -7.02 -14.71 -28.67
CA LEU A 598 -6.91 -13.51 -29.48
C LEU A 598 -7.24 -13.78 -30.96
N ASN A 599 -6.67 -14.81 -31.52
CA ASN A 599 -6.89 -15.21 -32.92
C ASN A 599 -8.35 -15.59 -33.15
N TYR A 600 -8.92 -16.42 -32.27
CA TYR A 600 -10.32 -16.79 -32.32
C TYR A 600 -11.23 -15.55 -32.35
N LEU A 601 -11.05 -14.64 -31.40
CA LEU A 601 -11.84 -13.40 -31.31
C LEU A 601 -11.65 -12.48 -32.54
N LYS A 602 -10.42 -12.37 -33.08
CA LYS A 602 -10.14 -11.57 -34.29
C LYS A 602 -10.73 -12.19 -35.55
N GLU A 603 -10.64 -13.51 -35.72
CA GLU A 603 -11.18 -14.23 -36.88
C GLU A 603 -12.70 -14.21 -36.93
N HIS A 604 -13.34 -14.23 -35.77
CA HIS A 604 -14.79 -14.21 -35.66
C HIS A 604 -15.38 -12.80 -35.44
N ASN A 605 -14.57 -11.73 -35.39
CA ASN A 605 -15.04 -10.36 -35.36
C ASN A 605 -15.63 -10.01 -36.73
N THR A 606 -16.90 -9.63 -36.75
CA THR A 606 -17.66 -9.31 -37.97
C THR A 606 -17.84 -7.80 -38.17
N GLY A 607 -17.09 -6.97 -37.41
CA GLY A 607 -17.09 -5.50 -37.47
C GLY A 607 -17.44 -4.84 -36.14
N GLU A 608 -17.47 -5.62 -35.07
CA GLU A 608 -17.68 -5.10 -33.71
C GLU A 608 -16.53 -4.20 -33.30
N THR A 609 -16.87 -3.09 -32.60
CA THR A 609 -15.90 -2.09 -32.16
C THR A 609 -14.99 -2.65 -31.07
N TYR A 610 -15.55 -3.46 -30.16
CA TYR A 610 -14.83 -4.06 -29.06
C TYR A 610 -14.67 -5.57 -29.27
N LEU A 611 -13.46 -6.05 -29.00
CA LEU A 611 -13.09 -7.45 -29.21
C LEU A 611 -13.91 -8.37 -28.29
N PHE A 612 -14.08 -7.98 -27.03
CA PHE A 612 -14.94 -8.63 -26.06
C PHE A 612 -15.23 -7.70 -24.88
N ALA A 613 -16.19 -8.09 -24.04
CA ALA A 613 -16.45 -7.51 -22.72
C ALA A 613 -16.15 -8.53 -21.63
N THR A 614 -15.70 -8.09 -20.45
CA THR A 614 -15.38 -8.98 -19.34
C THR A 614 -15.78 -8.39 -17.99
N THR A 615 -16.13 -9.26 -17.05
CA THR A 615 -16.42 -8.89 -15.67
C THR A 615 -15.16 -8.68 -14.81
N ASP A 616 -13.99 -9.13 -15.28
CA ASP A 616 -12.71 -9.02 -14.56
C ASP A 616 -11.67 -8.27 -15.38
N TYR A 617 -11.24 -7.09 -14.89
CA TYR A 617 -10.22 -6.27 -15.58
C TYR A 617 -8.90 -7.01 -15.79
N ASN A 618 -8.56 -8.00 -14.96
CA ASN A 618 -7.32 -8.78 -15.15
C ASN A 618 -7.34 -9.55 -16.47
N GLN A 619 -8.52 -9.93 -16.95
CA GLN A 619 -8.69 -10.56 -18.26
C GLN A 619 -8.56 -9.56 -19.41
N ALA A 620 -8.99 -8.30 -19.20
CA ALA A 620 -8.87 -7.25 -20.19
C ALA A 620 -7.43 -6.72 -20.32
N ALA A 621 -6.68 -6.72 -19.23
CA ALA A 621 -5.38 -6.05 -19.10
C ALA A 621 -4.36 -6.47 -20.19
N PRO A 622 -4.07 -7.76 -20.45
CA PRO A 622 -3.10 -8.14 -21.49
C PRO A 622 -3.50 -7.64 -22.87
N TYR A 623 -4.78 -7.74 -23.23
CA TYR A 623 -5.27 -7.31 -24.54
C TYR A 623 -5.22 -5.79 -24.74
N ILE A 624 -5.50 -5.01 -23.69
CA ILE A 624 -5.39 -3.55 -23.74
C ILE A 624 -3.92 -3.11 -23.74
N ILE A 625 -3.06 -3.74 -22.94
CA ILE A 625 -1.66 -3.32 -22.80
C ILE A 625 -0.80 -3.74 -23.99
N ASP A 626 -0.84 -5.01 -24.37
CA ASP A 626 0.05 -5.56 -25.40
C ASP A 626 -0.50 -5.37 -26.81
N GLU A 627 -1.81 -5.64 -27.01
CA GLU A 627 -2.46 -5.64 -28.32
C GLU A 627 -3.16 -4.33 -28.68
N ARG A 628 -3.33 -3.42 -27.73
CA ARG A 628 -4.15 -2.19 -27.90
C ARG A 628 -5.56 -2.49 -28.38
N ALA A 629 -6.06 -3.68 -28.02
CA ALA A 629 -7.40 -4.11 -28.41
C ALA A 629 -8.47 -3.32 -27.64
N GLY A 630 -9.57 -3.05 -28.30
CA GLY A 630 -10.77 -2.50 -27.67
C GLY A 630 -11.43 -3.56 -26.79
N VAL A 631 -11.41 -3.40 -25.46
CA VAL A 631 -12.05 -4.29 -24.50
C VAL A 631 -12.86 -3.48 -23.49
N ILE A 632 -14.03 -3.99 -23.11
CA ILE A 632 -14.93 -3.39 -22.12
C ILE A 632 -14.76 -4.10 -20.78
N THR A 633 -14.69 -3.34 -19.67
CA THR A 633 -14.72 -3.89 -18.31
C THR A 633 -16.07 -3.59 -17.63
N LEU A 634 -16.87 -4.65 -17.38
CA LEU A 634 -18.25 -4.53 -16.92
C LEU A 634 -18.40 -4.29 -15.41
N GLY A 635 -17.33 -4.44 -14.63
CA GLY A 635 -17.39 -4.42 -13.16
C GLY A 635 -16.28 -3.59 -12.48
N GLY A 636 -15.52 -2.78 -13.22
CA GLY A 636 -14.47 -1.94 -12.66
C GLY A 636 -13.33 -2.73 -11.98
N PHE A 637 -12.73 -2.15 -10.92
CA PHE A 637 -11.62 -2.77 -10.16
C PHE A 637 -12.03 -4.03 -9.41
N SER A 638 -13.17 -3.98 -8.75
CA SER A 638 -13.67 -5.08 -7.89
C SER A 638 -14.43 -6.17 -8.65
N GLY A 639 -14.81 -5.91 -9.90
CA GLY A 639 -15.73 -6.73 -10.67
C GLY A 639 -17.20 -6.54 -10.26
N SER A 640 -17.49 -5.62 -9.34
CA SER A 640 -18.83 -5.41 -8.78
C SER A 640 -19.40 -4.00 -8.95
N ASP A 641 -18.64 -3.09 -9.55
CA ASP A 641 -19.12 -1.75 -9.87
C ASP A 641 -20.31 -1.87 -10.87
N PRO A 642 -21.46 -1.23 -10.63
CA PRO A 642 -22.61 -1.29 -11.53
C PRO A 642 -22.41 -0.35 -12.73
N VAL A 643 -21.47 -0.72 -13.61
CA VAL A 643 -21.05 0.10 -14.76
C VAL A 643 -22.12 0.15 -15.83
N TYR A 644 -22.84 -0.96 -16.03
CA TYR A 644 -23.92 -1.09 -17.01
C TYR A 644 -25.16 -1.70 -16.39
N THR A 645 -26.30 -1.27 -16.86
CA THR A 645 -27.58 -1.98 -16.69
C THR A 645 -27.72 -3.07 -17.76
N THR A 646 -28.66 -3.99 -17.57
CA THR A 646 -28.97 -5.04 -18.55
C THR A 646 -29.50 -4.43 -19.85
N GLU A 647 -30.27 -3.35 -19.79
CA GLU A 647 -30.79 -2.62 -20.95
C GLU A 647 -29.70 -1.93 -21.76
N GLU A 648 -28.70 -1.32 -21.10
CA GLU A 648 -27.56 -0.73 -21.77
C GLU A 648 -26.68 -1.80 -22.42
N LEU A 649 -26.50 -2.96 -21.77
CA LEU A 649 -25.78 -4.07 -22.34
C LEU A 649 -26.46 -4.63 -23.59
N GLU A 650 -27.80 -4.76 -23.55
CA GLU A 650 -28.60 -5.13 -24.68
C GLU A 650 -28.43 -4.16 -25.87
N GLN A 651 -28.38 -2.84 -25.58
CA GLN A 651 -28.15 -1.82 -26.60
C GLN A 651 -26.74 -1.92 -27.20
N LEU A 652 -25.70 -2.19 -26.41
CA LEU A 652 -24.34 -2.41 -26.92
C LEU A 652 -24.27 -3.58 -27.90
N VAL A 653 -24.96 -4.68 -27.61
CA VAL A 653 -25.03 -5.84 -28.50
C VAL A 653 -25.84 -5.50 -29.77
N LYS A 654 -27.03 -4.93 -29.64
CA LYS A 654 -27.90 -4.55 -30.79
C LYS A 654 -27.27 -3.52 -31.72
N SER A 655 -26.45 -2.63 -31.17
CA SER A 655 -25.69 -1.66 -31.97
C SER A 655 -24.44 -2.22 -32.65
N GLY A 656 -24.15 -3.52 -32.47
CA GLY A 656 -22.99 -4.19 -33.04
C GLY A 656 -21.64 -3.73 -32.46
N GLN A 657 -21.65 -3.20 -31.24
CA GLN A 657 -20.42 -2.76 -30.61
C GLN A 657 -19.63 -3.91 -30.00
N VAL A 658 -20.30 -4.91 -29.44
CA VAL A 658 -19.70 -6.09 -28.84
C VAL A 658 -20.63 -7.30 -28.98
N LYS A 659 -20.07 -8.49 -29.18
CA LYS A 659 -20.83 -9.76 -29.17
C LYS A 659 -20.22 -10.83 -28.29
N TYR A 660 -18.93 -10.73 -27.94
CA TYR A 660 -18.24 -11.71 -27.11
C TYR A 660 -18.14 -11.22 -25.67
N PHE A 661 -18.48 -12.12 -24.74
CA PHE A 661 -18.47 -11.84 -23.30
C PHE A 661 -17.66 -12.91 -22.57
N MET A 662 -16.63 -12.50 -21.85
CA MET A 662 -15.81 -13.39 -21.03
C MET A 662 -16.22 -13.26 -19.57
N VAL A 663 -16.87 -14.28 -19.05
CA VAL A 663 -17.41 -14.35 -17.69
C VAL A 663 -16.61 -15.33 -16.85
N GLY A 664 -16.26 -14.96 -15.64
CA GLY A 664 -15.46 -15.80 -14.74
C GLY A 664 -14.20 -15.09 -14.25
N GLY A 665 -13.37 -15.81 -13.52
CA GLY A 665 -12.23 -15.23 -12.83
C GLY A 665 -12.52 -14.88 -11.39
N MET A 666 -11.68 -14.05 -10.77
CA MET A 666 -11.75 -13.73 -9.35
C MET A 666 -12.96 -12.84 -8.99
N GLY A 667 -13.54 -12.13 -9.99
CA GLY A 667 -14.72 -11.28 -9.86
C GLY A 667 -16.05 -12.04 -9.77
N GLY A 668 -16.07 -13.33 -10.13
CA GLY A 668 -17.33 -14.12 -10.16
C GLY A 668 -17.95 -14.47 -8.79
N ARG A 669 -17.34 -14.13 -7.68
CA ARG A 669 -17.86 -14.40 -6.33
C ARG A 669 -18.52 -13.21 -5.63
N GLY A 670 -18.65 -12.07 -6.29
CA GLY A 670 -19.26 -10.86 -5.75
C GLY A 670 -19.57 -9.83 -6.83
N GLY A 671 -19.39 -10.20 -8.09
CA GLY A 671 -19.68 -9.34 -9.22
C GLY A 671 -21.18 -9.08 -9.38
N ASN A 672 -21.55 -8.15 -10.23
CA ASN A 672 -22.91 -7.85 -10.61
C ASN A 672 -23.56 -9.14 -11.16
N SER A 673 -24.30 -9.86 -10.30
CA SER A 673 -24.95 -11.13 -10.62
C SER A 673 -25.87 -10.98 -11.82
N ASP A 674 -26.59 -9.84 -11.89
CA ASP A 674 -27.61 -9.56 -12.89
C ASP A 674 -27.01 -9.50 -14.31
N ILE A 675 -25.84 -8.88 -14.45
CA ILE A 675 -25.09 -8.84 -15.72
C ILE A 675 -24.58 -10.24 -16.11
N SER A 676 -24.01 -10.95 -15.16
CA SER A 676 -23.48 -12.31 -15.41
C SER A 676 -24.61 -13.29 -15.76
N ASP A 677 -25.76 -13.17 -15.11
CA ASP A 677 -26.91 -14.02 -15.36
C ASP A 677 -27.59 -13.66 -16.69
N TRP A 678 -27.69 -12.35 -17.03
CA TRP A 678 -28.15 -11.90 -18.33
C TRP A 678 -27.27 -12.44 -19.47
N ILE A 679 -25.93 -12.40 -19.33
CA ILE A 679 -25.00 -12.94 -20.34
C ILE A 679 -25.22 -14.46 -20.54
N LYS A 680 -25.42 -15.21 -19.47
CA LYS A 680 -25.67 -16.66 -19.55
C LYS A 680 -27.03 -17.00 -20.15
N GLU A 681 -28.06 -16.17 -19.90
CA GLU A 681 -29.41 -16.36 -20.40
C GLU A 681 -29.50 -16.09 -21.91
N HIS A 682 -28.81 -15.04 -22.39
CA HIS A 682 -28.89 -14.59 -23.79
C HIS A 682 -27.70 -15.05 -24.66
N GLY A 683 -26.65 -15.59 -24.03
CA GLY A 683 -25.43 -16.01 -24.70
C GLY A 683 -25.36 -17.52 -24.98
N THR A 684 -24.73 -17.88 -26.08
CA THR A 684 -24.33 -19.24 -26.37
C THR A 684 -22.89 -19.45 -25.88
N GLU A 685 -22.69 -20.43 -25.00
CA GLU A 685 -21.35 -20.78 -24.51
C GLU A 685 -20.52 -21.38 -25.66
N ILE A 686 -19.30 -20.86 -25.80
CA ILE A 686 -18.34 -21.35 -26.80
C ILE A 686 -17.46 -22.41 -26.14
N PRO A 687 -17.35 -23.62 -26.73
CA PRO A 687 -16.51 -24.67 -26.18
C PRO A 687 -15.07 -24.21 -25.96
N THR A 688 -14.51 -24.47 -24.79
CA THR A 688 -13.16 -24.02 -24.42
C THR A 688 -12.09 -24.50 -25.39
N SER A 689 -12.31 -25.67 -26.04
CA SER A 689 -11.42 -26.21 -27.06
C SER A 689 -11.28 -25.37 -28.34
N GLU A 690 -12.21 -24.44 -28.60
CA GLU A 690 -12.21 -23.60 -29.80
C GLU A 690 -11.39 -22.31 -29.62
N TRP A 691 -11.33 -21.79 -28.39
CA TRP A 691 -10.78 -20.46 -28.12
C TRP A 691 -9.65 -20.43 -27.09
N LYS A 692 -9.30 -21.55 -26.45
CA LYS A 692 -8.24 -21.63 -25.45
C LYS A 692 -7.32 -22.81 -25.69
N ILE A 693 -6.00 -22.64 -25.53
CA ILE A 693 -5.08 -23.79 -25.54
C ILE A 693 -5.48 -24.72 -24.39
N GLY A 694 -5.90 -25.93 -24.72
CA GLY A 694 -6.10 -26.96 -23.72
C GLY A 694 -4.80 -27.14 -22.96
N THR A 695 -4.77 -26.79 -21.70
CA THR A 695 -3.83 -27.44 -20.79
C THR A 695 -4.31 -28.87 -20.73
N ASP A 696 -3.78 -29.70 -21.65
CA ASP A 696 -3.87 -31.14 -21.55
C ASP A 696 -3.36 -31.50 -20.15
N SER A 697 -4.29 -31.68 -19.23
CA SER A 697 -4.07 -32.51 -18.08
C SER A 697 -3.91 -33.91 -18.68
N GLY A 698 -2.65 -34.21 -19.07
CA GLY A 698 -2.29 -35.55 -19.51
C GLY A 698 -2.85 -36.56 -18.51
N ASP A 699 -3.93 -37.14 -18.90
CA ASP A 699 -4.49 -38.36 -18.32
C ASP A 699 -3.48 -39.46 -18.56
N THR A 700 -2.44 -39.52 -17.74
CA THR A 700 -1.72 -40.75 -17.51
C THR A 700 -2.45 -41.45 -16.38
N ASP A 701 -3.30 -42.38 -16.79
CA ASP A 701 -3.83 -43.50 -16.02
C ASP A 701 -2.72 -44.11 -15.14
N ASN A 702 -2.58 -43.64 -13.91
CA ASN A 702 -1.91 -44.30 -12.81
C ASN A 702 -2.73 -44.05 -11.56
N GLY A 703 -3.52 -45.09 -11.23
CA GLY A 703 -4.37 -45.15 -10.05
C GLY A 703 -3.63 -44.87 -8.74
N ASP A 704 -3.61 -43.64 -8.33
CA ASP A 704 -3.38 -43.26 -6.94
C ASP A 704 -4.41 -42.18 -6.56
N THR A 705 -5.52 -42.63 -5.96
CA THR A 705 -6.58 -41.80 -5.38
C THR A 705 -6.10 -41.18 -4.09
N GLY A 706 -5.14 -40.28 -4.16
CA GLY A 706 -4.72 -39.38 -3.06
C GLY A 706 -5.30 -37.99 -3.24
N ASN A 707 -6.34 -37.70 -2.49
CA ASN A 707 -7.07 -36.46 -2.35
C ASN A 707 -6.14 -35.23 -2.28
N ARG A 708 -5.72 -34.63 -3.39
CA ARG A 708 -5.11 -33.33 -3.51
C ARG A 708 -6.16 -32.33 -3.98
N ALA A 709 -7.02 -31.89 -3.07
CA ALA A 709 -7.74 -30.65 -3.23
C ALA A 709 -6.72 -29.50 -3.24
N GLY A 710 -6.12 -29.25 -4.39
CA GLY A 710 -5.36 -28.05 -4.66
C GLY A 710 -6.33 -26.86 -4.61
N PHE A 711 -6.20 -26.00 -3.63
CA PHE A 711 -6.87 -24.70 -3.63
C PHE A 711 -6.28 -23.83 -4.76
N GLY A 712 -6.69 -24.10 -6.00
CA GLY A 712 -6.45 -23.24 -7.15
C GLY A 712 -7.43 -22.07 -7.11
N PHE A 713 -6.97 -20.91 -6.70
CA PHE A 713 -7.70 -19.64 -6.84
C PHE A 713 -7.70 -19.14 -8.30
N GLY A 714 -8.03 -19.95 -9.27
CA GLY A 714 -8.20 -19.58 -10.66
C GLY A 714 -9.55 -20.12 -11.13
N GLY A 715 -10.62 -19.32 -11.03
CA GLY A 715 -11.90 -19.65 -11.67
C GLY A 715 -11.67 -19.75 -13.18
N GLN A 716 -12.16 -20.81 -13.83
CA GLN A 716 -12.15 -20.93 -15.28
C GLN A 716 -13.03 -19.81 -15.87
N SER A 717 -12.49 -19.05 -16.83
CA SER A 717 -13.27 -18.11 -17.62
C SER A 717 -14.05 -18.88 -18.68
N THR A 718 -15.29 -18.46 -18.93
CA THR A 718 -16.15 -18.97 -19.98
C THR A 718 -16.44 -17.88 -20.99
N LEU A 719 -16.33 -18.19 -22.27
CA LEU A 719 -16.63 -17.26 -23.36
C LEU A 719 -18.05 -17.50 -23.88
N TYR A 720 -18.83 -16.44 -23.98
CA TYR A 720 -20.19 -16.44 -24.51
C TYR A 720 -20.26 -15.60 -25.77
N GLU A 721 -21.01 -16.04 -26.78
CA GLU A 721 -21.43 -15.24 -27.91
C GLU A 721 -22.90 -14.86 -27.72
N VAL A 722 -23.19 -13.54 -27.66
CA VAL A 722 -24.56 -13.00 -27.56
C VAL A 722 -24.99 -12.42 -28.90
N LYS A 723 -26.14 -12.87 -29.40
CA LYS A 723 -26.76 -12.42 -30.65
C LYS A 723 -28.23 -12.03 -30.35
N LEU A 724 -28.58 -10.76 -30.55
CA LEU A 724 -29.91 -10.20 -30.28
C LEU A 724 -30.59 -9.73 -31.57
#